data_02751b6cc959f9c53a248d0d3e799757
#
_entry.id   02751b6cc959f9c53a248d0d3e799757
#
_cell.length_a   1.000
_cell.length_b   1.000
_cell.length_c   1.000
_cell.angle_alpha   90.00
_cell.angle_beta   90.00
_cell.angle_gamma   90.00
#
_symmetry.space_group_name_H-M   'P 1'
#
loop_
_entity.id
_entity.type
_entity.pdbx_description
1 polymer ?
#
loop_
_entity_poly.entity_id
_entity_poly.type
_entity_poly.pdbx_seq_one_letter_code
_entity_poly.pdbx_strand_id
1 'polypeptide(L)'
;MSLLQAFQDFLATWEGGPMYQVLKRTGETVAFDIKKIENAIVRAFVATNKNYNEDVIQMLALRASARFSDKVKDDKVSIEDIQDSVELTLAQAGYEDVAKAYILYRKQHENVRQASKTLVDYKKLIDSYLGAKDWRVKENSTVNYSIGGLILSNSGAVTANYWLSEIYDKEIGEAHRNADIHLHDLSMLSGYCAGWSLKQLIREGLGGVDGKISSAPAKHLSTLCNQMVNFIGIMQNEWAGAQAFSSFDTYLSAFVKADNLSYREVKQCIESFVFGVNTPSRWGTQAPFSNITLDWTVPEDLKDLPAIVGGKDMEFTYGDCKEEMDMVNRAFLEIMINGDANGRGFQYPIPTYSLTKDFDWSDTENNRLLFEMTSKYGTPYFSNYIGNTEMQPSDVRSMCCRLRLDLRELRKKSGGFFGSGESTGSIGVVTINLPRIAYLAKDKEDFYNRLDAMMDLSARSLKTKREVVTNYLNNGLYPYTKRYLGTFNNHFSTIGLVGMNETCLNANWLRMDLTHADAQKFAGEVLDHMRDKLSDYQVKYGDLYNLEATPAESTAYRLAKHDKEQYPDIICAGTEESPYYTNSSNLPVWFTDDIFEAMDIQDPLQVKYTSGTVFHVFLGQKVSDWKATRTLVRKIAENHKLPYYTISPTYSVCQDHGYIAGEVWECPVCHKKTEVYSRITGYYRPVQNWNTGKTQEFKERKEYKPEISAAMPILFTTKTCPNCPAAKANLEKRGIAYKVVDAMENQDLAQKYGVMSVPTLVPDPYDTTSVISGVSQIISWAAANGQRA
;
A
#
# COMPACT_ATOMS: atom_id res chain seq x y z
N MET A 1 -27.47 67.67 8.12
CA MET A 1 -26.94 67.35 6.80
C MET A 1 -27.85 66.34 6.17
N SER A 2 -28.46 66.61 5.03
CA SER A 2 -29.34 65.62 4.39
C SER A 2 -28.54 64.47 3.81
N LEU A 3 -29.11 63.25 3.83
CA LEU A 3 -28.53 62.05 3.18
C LEU A 3 -28.09 62.34 1.73
N LEU A 4 -28.73 63.29 1.05
CA LEU A 4 -28.41 63.77 -0.29
C LEU A 4 -27.05 64.52 -0.34
N GLN A 5 -26.70 65.28 0.67
CA GLN A 5 -25.44 66.05 0.73
C GLN A 5 -24.27 65.10 1.06
N ALA A 6 -24.46 64.17 1.99
CA ALA A 6 -23.46 63.12 2.25
C ALA A 6 -23.23 62.19 1.05
N PHE A 7 -24.24 62.02 0.21
CA PHE A 7 -24.19 61.26 -1.03
C PHE A 7 -23.48 62.03 -2.17
N GLN A 8 -23.73 63.36 -2.28
CA GLN A 8 -23.03 64.21 -3.24
C GLN A 8 -21.52 64.39 -2.86
N ASP A 9 -21.23 64.54 -1.59
CA ASP A 9 -19.84 64.56 -1.06
C ASP A 9 -19.11 63.22 -1.27
N PHE A 10 -19.81 62.08 -1.20
CA PHE A 10 -19.25 60.78 -1.52
C PHE A 10 -19.02 60.61 -3.02
N LEU A 11 -19.90 61.09 -3.89
CA LEU A 11 -19.72 61.07 -5.32
C LEU A 11 -18.58 62.02 -5.78
N ALA A 12 -18.41 63.19 -5.13
CA ALA A 12 -17.34 64.17 -5.42
C ALA A 12 -15.97 63.62 -4.97
N THR A 13 -15.89 62.77 -3.96
CA THR A 13 -14.68 62.06 -3.57
C THR A 13 -14.41 60.86 -4.47
N TRP A 14 -15.35 60.37 -5.25
CA TRP A 14 -15.18 59.18 -6.10
C TRP A 14 -14.68 59.55 -7.53
N GLU A 15 -14.79 60.72 -8.04
CA GLU A 15 -14.17 61.13 -9.33
C GLU A 15 -12.63 61.16 -9.28
N GLY A 16 -12.00 60.86 -8.12
CA GLY A 16 -10.56 60.81 -7.91
C GLY A 16 -10.13 59.72 -6.88
N GLY A 17 -11.02 58.77 -6.50
CA GLY A 17 -10.74 57.79 -5.50
C GLY A 17 -9.79 56.62 -5.98
N PRO A 18 -9.17 55.89 -5.09
CA PRO A 18 -8.20 54.83 -5.44
C PRO A 18 -8.84 53.81 -6.37
N MET A 19 -8.19 53.50 -7.48
CA MET A 19 -8.60 52.48 -8.45
C MET A 19 -8.42 51.09 -7.82
N TYR A 20 -9.41 50.60 -7.11
CA TYR A 20 -9.37 49.22 -6.62
C TYR A 20 -9.27 48.25 -7.77
N GLN A 21 -8.48 47.22 -7.58
CA GLN A 21 -8.37 46.09 -8.48
C GLN A 21 -9.23 44.94 -7.96
N VAL A 22 -9.95 44.28 -8.84
CA VAL A 22 -10.74 43.10 -8.52
C VAL A 22 -9.86 41.87 -8.80
N LEU A 23 -9.59 41.10 -7.76
CA LEU A 23 -8.96 39.80 -7.86
C LEU A 23 -10.00 38.77 -8.32
N LYS A 24 -9.88 38.32 -9.55
CA LYS A 24 -10.71 37.23 -10.07
C LYS A 24 -10.30 35.91 -9.48
N ARG A 25 -11.21 34.91 -9.54
CA ARG A 25 -10.93 33.52 -9.13
C ARG A 25 -9.79 32.84 -9.90
N THR A 26 -9.41 33.39 -11.06
CA THR A 26 -8.29 32.92 -11.87
C THR A 26 -6.93 33.47 -11.41
N GLY A 27 -6.90 34.32 -10.38
CA GLY A 27 -5.69 35.05 -9.95
C GLY A 27 -5.43 36.33 -10.78
N GLU A 28 -6.17 36.57 -11.86
CA GLU A 28 -6.05 37.78 -12.69
C GLU A 28 -6.65 38.99 -11.96
N THR A 29 -5.97 40.13 -12.01
CA THR A 29 -6.47 41.41 -11.49
C THR A 29 -7.03 42.30 -12.61
N VAL A 30 -8.21 42.86 -12.40
CA VAL A 30 -8.82 43.79 -13.33
C VAL A 30 -9.30 45.04 -12.61
N ALA A 31 -9.44 46.16 -13.32
CA ALA A 31 -9.96 47.39 -12.74
C ALA A 31 -11.41 47.20 -12.24
N PHE A 32 -11.72 47.79 -11.09
CA PHE A 32 -13.08 47.79 -10.54
C PHE A 32 -13.99 48.63 -11.44
N ASP A 33 -15.19 48.10 -11.68
CA ASP A 33 -16.23 48.73 -12.51
C ASP A 33 -17.59 48.52 -11.85
N ILE A 34 -18.17 49.57 -11.27
CA ILE A 34 -19.44 49.55 -10.58
C ILE A 34 -20.61 49.17 -11.49
N LYS A 35 -20.52 49.48 -12.79
CA LYS A 35 -21.55 49.11 -13.76
C LYS A 35 -21.79 47.63 -13.89
N LYS A 36 -20.74 46.82 -13.57
CA LYS A 36 -20.88 45.35 -13.52
C LYS A 36 -21.76 44.91 -12.37
N ILE A 37 -21.72 45.62 -11.23
CA ILE A 37 -22.59 45.36 -10.07
C ILE A 37 -24.01 45.79 -10.42
N GLU A 38 -24.20 46.98 -10.97
CA GLU A 38 -25.52 47.48 -11.41
C GLU A 38 -26.19 46.50 -12.38
N ASN A 39 -25.48 46.09 -13.43
CA ASN A 39 -25.98 45.12 -14.40
C ASN A 39 -26.34 43.75 -13.78
N ALA A 40 -25.58 43.30 -12.79
CA ALA A 40 -25.86 42.02 -12.10
C ALA A 40 -27.13 42.15 -11.24
N ILE A 41 -27.33 43.29 -10.58
CA ILE A 41 -28.53 43.57 -9.79
C ILE A 41 -29.75 43.69 -10.71
N VAL A 42 -29.66 44.45 -11.84
CA VAL A 42 -30.73 44.53 -12.85
C VAL A 42 -31.19 43.16 -13.32
N ARG A 43 -30.26 42.27 -13.66
CA ARG A 43 -30.59 40.91 -14.09
C ARG A 43 -31.37 40.13 -13.02
N ALA A 44 -31.04 40.32 -11.75
CA ALA A 44 -31.76 39.68 -10.64
C ALA A 44 -33.18 40.23 -10.48
N PHE A 45 -33.37 41.55 -10.64
CA PHE A 45 -34.73 42.19 -10.68
C PHE A 45 -35.56 41.67 -11.85
N VAL A 46 -34.99 41.64 -13.05
CA VAL A 46 -35.67 41.12 -14.25
C VAL A 46 -36.06 39.63 -14.04
N ALA A 47 -35.18 38.82 -13.48
CA ALA A 47 -35.44 37.38 -13.21
C ALA A 47 -36.60 37.13 -12.22
N THR A 48 -36.91 38.12 -11.39
CA THR A 48 -38.03 38.08 -10.42
C THR A 48 -39.28 38.85 -10.89
N ASN A 49 -39.30 39.39 -12.12
CA ASN A 49 -40.34 40.24 -12.65
C ASN A 49 -40.71 41.43 -11.73
N LYS A 50 -39.75 41.91 -10.95
CA LYS A 50 -39.93 43.11 -10.12
C LYS A 50 -39.58 44.38 -10.90
N ASN A 51 -40.45 45.37 -10.82
CA ASN A 51 -40.16 46.69 -11.37
C ASN A 51 -39.01 47.34 -10.60
N TYR A 52 -38.12 48.00 -11.30
CA TYR A 52 -37.02 48.75 -10.73
C TYR A 52 -36.90 50.14 -11.37
N ASN A 53 -36.30 51.06 -10.61
CA ASN A 53 -35.87 52.36 -11.10
C ASN A 53 -34.33 52.37 -11.13
N GLU A 54 -33.73 53.02 -12.12
CA GLU A 54 -32.28 53.16 -12.25
C GLU A 54 -31.65 53.77 -11.00
N ASP A 55 -32.28 54.74 -10.35
CA ASP A 55 -31.78 55.35 -9.12
C ASP A 55 -31.67 54.33 -7.96
N VAL A 56 -32.63 53.39 -7.89
CA VAL A 56 -32.61 52.31 -6.87
C VAL A 56 -31.47 51.34 -7.13
N ILE A 57 -31.23 50.97 -8.39
CA ILE A 57 -30.14 50.08 -8.78
C ILE A 57 -28.79 50.69 -8.45
N GLN A 58 -28.60 51.99 -8.80
CA GLN A 58 -27.37 52.71 -8.49
C GLN A 58 -27.13 52.82 -6.97
N MET A 59 -28.18 53.12 -6.20
CA MET A 59 -28.13 53.17 -4.76
C MET A 59 -27.74 51.82 -4.16
N LEU A 60 -28.28 50.70 -4.64
CA LEU A 60 -27.96 49.35 -4.19
C LEU A 60 -26.52 48.99 -4.53
N ALA A 61 -26.03 49.33 -5.72
CA ALA A 61 -24.66 49.10 -6.15
C ALA A 61 -23.66 49.89 -5.28
N LEU A 62 -23.95 51.14 -4.97
CA LEU A 62 -23.18 51.99 -4.08
C LEU A 62 -23.12 51.45 -2.64
N ARG A 63 -24.28 50.99 -2.12
CA ARG A 63 -24.31 50.34 -0.79
C ARG A 63 -23.50 49.05 -0.72
N ALA A 64 -23.57 48.25 -1.80
CA ALA A 64 -22.74 47.04 -1.90
C ALA A 64 -21.23 47.40 -1.94
N SER A 65 -20.89 48.47 -2.69
CA SER A 65 -19.50 48.95 -2.76
C SER A 65 -18.98 49.47 -1.42
N ALA A 66 -19.76 50.23 -0.71
CA ALA A 66 -19.43 50.69 0.66
C ALA A 66 -19.28 49.54 1.64
N ARG A 67 -19.97 48.40 1.46
CA ARG A 67 -19.90 47.25 2.34
C ARG A 67 -18.60 46.44 2.19
N PHE A 68 -18.06 46.31 0.98
CA PHE A 68 -16.79 45.60 0.80
C PHE A 68 -15.56 46.53 0.91
N SER A 69 -15.73 47.84 1.07
CA SER A 69 -14.60 48.76 1.23
C SER A 69 -13.66 48.36 2.38
N ASP A 70 -14.21 47.89 3.49
CA ASP A 70 -13.45 47.39 4.66
C ASP A 70 -12.69 46.07 4.41
N LYS A 71 -13.01 45.40 3.30
CA LYS A 71 -12.38 44.15 2.89
C LYS A 71 -11.28 44.34 1.85
N VAL A 72 -11.03 45.54 1.39
CA VAL A 72 -9.96 45.87 0.47
C VAL A 72 -8.63 45.77 1.19
N LYS A 73 -7.70 45.01 0.64
CA LYS A 73 -6.33 44.86 1.11
C LYS A 73 -5.38 45.11 -0.05
N ASP A 74 -4.36 45.94 0.16
CA ASP A 74 -3.37 46.25 -0.86
C ASP A 74 -4.00 46.69 -2.19
N ASP A 75 -5.01 47.58 -2.14
CA ASP A 75 -5.80 48.06 -3.27
C ASP A 75 -6.53 46.96 -4.07
N LYS A 76 -6.71 45.75 -3.48
CA LYS A 76 -7.39 44.63 -4.12
C LYS A 76 -8.57 44.15 -3.30
N VAL A 77 -9.64 43.75 -3.98
CA VAL A 77 -10.82 43.10 -3.39
C VAL A 77 -11.17 41.85 -4.17
N SER A 78 -11.51 40.75 -3.48
CA SER A 78 -11.90 39.50 -4.14
C SER A 78 -13.27 39.63 -4.81
N ILE A 79 -13.47 38.99 -5.95
CA ILE A 79 -14.79 38.93 -6.62
C ILE A 79 -15.86 38.32 -5.70
N GLU A 80 -15.46 37.40 -4.78
CA GLU A 80 -16.36 36.79 -3.79
C GLU A 80 -16.88 37.83 -2.80
N ASP A 81 -15.98 38.65 -2.24
CA ASP A 81 -16.36 39.69 -1.27
C ASP A 81 -17.33 40.72 -1.89
N ILE A 82 -17.12 41.04 -3.17
CA ILE A 82 -18.05 41.89 -3.92
C ILE A 82 -19.43 41.21 -4.03
N GLN A 83 -19.47 39.96 -4.45
CA GLN A 83 -20.70 39.21 -4.65
C GLN A 83 -21.48 38.98 -3.36
N ASP A 84 -20.80 38.66 -2.27
CA ASP A 84 -21.38 38.48 -0.94
C ASP A 84 -21.95 39.82 -0.43
N SER A 85 -21.28 40.94 -0.70
CA SER A 85 -21.77 42.29 -0.36
C SER A 85 -23.00 42.69 -1.12
N VAL A 86 -23.11 42.33 -2.40
CA VAL A 86 -24.33 42.54 -3.21
C VAL A 86 -25.49 41.72 -2.65
N GLU A 87 -25.29 40.48 -2.36
CA GLU A 87 -26.28 39.56 -1.81
C GLU A 87 -26.86 40.10 -0.48
N LEU A 88 -25.98 40.42 0.49
CA LEU A 88 -26.36 40.99 1.75
C LEU A 88 -27.09 42.36 1.61
N THR A 89 -26.67 43.18 0.67
CA THR A 89 -27.30 44.49 0.41
C THR A 89 -28.74 44.35 -0.12
N LEU A 90 -28.95 43.42 -1.05
CA LEU A 90 -30.28 43.10 -1.59
C LEU A 90 -31.21 42.57 -0.49
N ALA A 91 -30.74 41.63 0.34
CA ALA A 91 -31.50 41.04 1.44
C ALA A 91 -31.89 42.11 2.48
N GLN A 92 -30.94 42.96 2.90
CA GLN A 92 -31.20 44.02 3.89
C GLN A 92 -32.01 45.21 3.37
N ALA A 93 -32.04 45.41 2.06
CA ALA A 93 -32.91 46.41 1.44
C ALA A 93 -34.37 45.92 1.26
N GLY A 94 -34.70 44.72 1.76
CA GLY A 94 -36.05 44.15 1.68
C GLY A 94 -36.35 43.47 0.33
N TYR A 95 -35.35 43.23 -0.52
CA TYR A 95 -35.48 42.54 -1.79
C TYR A 95 -35.06 41.06 -1.70
N GLU A 96 -35.68 40.33 -0.77
CA GLU A 96 -35.29 38.93 -0.48
C GLU A 96 -35.40 37.98 -1.68
N ASP A 97 -36.47 38.14 -2.49
CA ASP A 97 -36.66 37.34 -3.72
C ASP A 97 -35.59 37.65 -4.76
N VAL A 98 -35.18 38.91 -4.86
CA VAL A 98 -34.14 39.35 -5.79
C VAL A 98 -32.77 38.84 -5.32
N ALA A 99 -32.52 38.89 -4.01
CA ALA A 99 -31.31 38.30 -3.42
C ALA A 99 -31.23 36.81 -3.70
N LYS A 100 -32.35 36.09 -3.51
CA LYS A 100 -32.42 34.65 -3.84
C LYS A 100 -32.18 34.36 -5.32
N ALA A 101 -32.77 35.18 -6.22
CA ALA A 101 -32.52 35.04 -7.66
C ALA A 101 -31.05 35.33 -8.02
N TYR A 102 -30.42 36.29 -7.34
CA TYR A 102 -29.01 36.62 -7.51
C TYR A 102 -28.10 35.46 -7.08
N ILE A 103 -28.36 34.79 -5.94
CA ILE A 103 -27.66 33.62 -5.45
C ILE A 103 -27.82 32.47 -6.44
N LEU A 104 -29.03 32.17 -6.91
CA LEU A 104 -29.29 31.12 -7.89
C LEU A 104 -28.57 31.36 -9.21
N TYR A 105 -28.58 32.61 -9.71
CA TYR A 105 -27.84 33.00 -10.90
C TYR A 105 -26.31 32.78 -10.73
N ARG A 106 -25.78 33.21 -9.58
CA ARG A 106 -24.36 33.02 -9.20
C ARG A 106 -24.00 31.53 -9.23
N LYS A 107 -24.83 30.69 -8.61
CA LYS A 107 -24.65 29.25 -8.56
C LYS A 107 -24.75 28.58 -9.94
N GLN A 108 -25.69 29.00 -10.77
CA GLN A 108 -25.79 28.50 -12.15
C GLN A 108 -24.54 28.84 -12.98
N HIS A 109 -24.04 30.06 -12.88
CA HIS A 109 -22.83 30.47 -13.59
C HIS A 109 -21.58 29.79 -13.06
N GLU A 110 -21.55 29.43 -11.80
CA GLU A 110 -20.49 28.60 -11.20
C GLU A 110 -20.56 27.18 -11.78
N ASN A 111 -21.71 26.56 -11.82
CA ASN A 111 -21.93 25.25 -12.41
C ASN A 111 -21.57 25.20 -13.90
N VAL A 112 -21.95 26.20 -14.68
CA VAL A 112 -21.62 26.31 -16.12
C VAL A 112 -20.11 26.48 -16.32
N ARG A 113 -19.42 27.26 -15.47
CA ARG A 113 -17.98 27.43 -15.53
C ARG A 113 -17.24 26.15 -15.11
N GLN A 114 -17.73 25.45 -14.08
CA GLN A 114 -17.20 24.16 -13.67
C GLN A 114 -17.38 23.13 -14.78
N ALA A 115 -18.56 23.06 -15.41
CA ALA A 115 -18.81 22.18 -16.56
C ALA A 115 -17.91 22.52 -17.75
N SER A 116 -17.71 23.79 -18.08
CA SER A 116 -16.81 24.24 -19.16
C SER A 116 -15.35 23.92 -18.83
N LYS A 117 -14.93 24.11 -17.57
CA LYS A 117 -13.57 23.76 -17.10
C LYS A 117 -13.37 22.24 -17.10
N THR A 118 -14.39 21.49 -16.69
CA THR A 118 -14.38 20.01 -16.75
C THR A 118 -14.23 19.50 -18.17
N LEU A 119 -14.90 20.11 -19.15
CA LEU A 119 -14.79 19.74 -20.57
C LEU A 119 -13.39 20.03 -21.14
N VAL A 120 -12.76 21.14 -20.77
CA VAL A 120 -11.38 21.46 -21.18
C VAL A 120 -10.39 20.49 -20.55
N ASP A 121 -10.54 20.16 -19.27
CA ASP A 121 -9.69 19.21 -18.56
C ASP A 121 -9.87 17.79 -19.14
N TYR A 122 -11.09 17.44 -19.56
CA TYR A 122 -11.38 16.15 -20.19
C TYR A 122 -10.71 15.99 -21.57
N LYS A 123 -10.72 17.02 -22.40
CA LYS A 123 -9.97 17.02 -23.67
C LYS A 123 -8.47 16.82 -23.42
N LYS A 124 -7.91 17.57 -22.48
CA LYS A 124 -6.50 17.44 -22.07
C LYS A 124 -6.18 16.04 -21.55
N LEU A 125 -7.09 15.42 -20.80
CA LEU A 125 -6.94 14.07 -20.28
C LEU A 125 -6.89 13.05 -21.43
N ILE A 126 -7.82 13.12 -22.38
CA ILE A 126 -7.84 12.24 -23.56
C ILE A 126 -6.58 12.43 -24.40
N ASP A 127 -6.25 13.68 -24.74
CA ASP A 127 -5.10 14.01 -25.59
C ASP A 127 -3.77 13.56 -24.94
N SER A 128 -3.65 13.66 -23.59
CA SER A 128 -2.47 13.19 -22.86
C SER A 128 -2.36 11.67 -22.87
N TYR A 129 -3.48 10.95 -22.72
CA TYR A 129 -3.50 9.50 -22.85
C TYR A 129 -3.11 9.05 -24.25
N LEU A 130 -3.73 9.63 -25.28
CA LEU A 130 -3.47 9.31 -26.69
C LEU A 130 -2.03 9.65 -27.10
N GLY A 131 -1.48 10.75 -26.54
CA GLY A 131 -0.10 11.15 -26.77
C GLY A 131 0.93 10.30 -26.03
N ALA A 132 0.49 9.33 -25.24
CA ALA A 132 1.33 8.52 -24.33
C ALA A 132 2.32 9.36 -23.46
N LYS A 133 1.97 10.63 -23.22
CA LYS A 133 2.78 11.57 -22.46
C LYS A 133 2.46 11.53 -20.96
N ASP A 134 1.31 10.99 -20.58
CA ASP A 134 0.93 10.89 -19.19
C ASP A 134 1.64 9.71 -18.52
N TRP A 135 2.50 10.00 -17.56
CA TRP A 135 3.21 8.99 -16.77
C TRP A 135 2.27 8.01 -16.04
N ARG A 136 1.05 8.45 -15.70
CA ARG A 136 0.02 7.59 -15.06
C ARG A 136 -0.40 6.42 -15.95
N VAL A 137 -0.34 6.57 -17.26
CA VAL A 137 -0.55 5.48 -18.22
C VAL A 137 0.55 4.43 -18.11
N LYS A 138 1.77 4.86 -17.82
CA LYS A 138 2.93 3.98 -17.59
C LYS A 138 2.95 3.41 -16.18
N GLU A 139 2.47 4.14 -15.19
CA GLU A 139 2.47 3.75 -13.79
C GLU A 139 1.53 2.59 -13.48
N ASN A 140 0.33 2.56 -14.07
CA ASN A 140 -0.61 1.46 -13.95
C ASN A 140 -0.31 0.36 -14.99
N SER A 141 0.74 -0.43 -14.77
CA SER A 141 1.20 -1.47 -15.70
C SER A 141 0.21 -2.60 -15.95
N THR A 142 -0.78 -2.72 -15.09
CA THR A 142 -1.90 -3.64 -15.31
C THR A 142 -2.86 -3.14 -16.38
N VAL A 143 -2.78 -1.85 -16.76
CA VAL A 143 -3.57 -1.24 -17.83
C VAL A 143 -2.63 -0.94 -19.01
N ASN A 144 -2.71 -1.75 -20.06
CA ASN A 144 -1.97 -1.50 -21.29
C ASN A 144 -2.55 -0.28 -22.03
N TYR A 145 -1.72 0.40 -22.82
CA TYR A 145 -2.18 1.43 -23.75
C TYR A 145 -3.14 0.81 -24.76
N SER A 146 -4.43 1.06 -24.59
CA SER A 146 -5.53 0.41 -25.30
C SER A 146 -6.82 1.23 -25.19
N ILE A 147 -7.79 0.90 -26.00
CA ILE A 147 -9.15 1.50 -25.92
C ILE A 147 -9.77 1.26 -24.54
N GLY A 148 -9.64 0.04 -23.99
CA GLY A 148 -10.14 -0.25 -22.64
C GLY A 148 -9.42 0.58 -21.57
N GLY A 149 -8.11 0.75 -21.68
CA GLY A 149 -7.32 1.62 -20.82
C GLY A 149 -7.75 3.09 -20.89
N LEU A 150 -8.04 3.59 -22.08
CA LEU A 150 -8.60 4.93 -22.27
C LEU A 150 -9.95 5.09 -21.55
N ILE A 151 -10.85 4.12 -21.70
CA ILE A 151 -12.17 4.12 -21.04
C ILE A 151 -12.00 4.16 -19.51
N LEU A 152 -11.14 3.30 -18.96
CA LEU A 152 -10.87 3.24 -17.52
C LEU A 152 -10.25 4.54 -16.99
N SER A 153 -9.30 5.12 -17.73
CA SER A 153 -8.65 6.39 -17.35
C SER A 153 -9.67 7.53 -17.31
N ASN A 154 -10.52 7.64 -18.33
CA ASN A 154 -11.54 8.68 -18.41
C ASN A 154 -12.60 8.51 -17.32
N SER A 155 -13.13 7.30 -17.16
CA SER A 155 -14.11 6.98 -16.11
C SER A 155 -13.53 7.26 -14.72
N GLY A 156 -12.29 6.85 -14.48
CA GLY A 156 -11.60 7.08 -13.22
C GLY A 156 -11.41 8.55 -12.88
N ALA A 157 -11.07 9.40 -13.86
CA ALA A 157 -10.91 10.83 -13.64
C ALA A 157 -12.25 11.52 -13.29
N VAL A 158 -13.35 11.13 -13.95
CA VAL A 158 -14.70 11.63 -13.64
C VAL A 158 -15.11 11.21 -12.21
N THR A 159 -14.88 9.94 -11.87
CA THR A 159 -15.21 9.40 -10.55
C THR A 159 -14.39 10.08 -9.44
N ALA A 160 -13.09 10.30 -9.66
CA ALA A 160 -12.25 11.02 -8.70
C ALA A 160 -12.74 12.46 -8.47
N ASN A 161 -13.12 13.15 -9.52
CA ASN A 161 -13.69 14.49 -9.38
C ASN A 161 -15.02 14.47 -8.60
N TYR A 162 -15.88 13.48 -8.83
CA TYR A 162 -17.13 13.30 -8.10
C TYR A 162 -16.88 13.07 -6.60
N TRP A 163 -15.92 12.20 -6.22
CA TRP A 163 -15.50 12.03 -4.83
C TRP A 163 -15.10 13.36 -4.19
N LEU A 164 -14.21 14.11 -4.85
CA LEU A 164 -13.58 15.30 -4.29
C LEU A 164 -14.46 16.55 -4.30
N SER A 165 -15.54 16.58 -5.06
CA SER A 165 -16.38 17.78 -5.23
C SER A 165 -17.79 17.62 -4.70
N GLU A 166 -18.34 16.38 -4.70
CA GLU A 166 -19.74 16.13 -4.36
C GLU A 166 -19.90 15.23 -3.12
N ILE A 167 -18.97 14.30 -2.89
CA ILE A 167 -19.07 13.35 -1.76
C ILE A 167 -18.35 13.89 -0.53
N TYR A 168 -17.06 14.20 -0.66
CA TYR A 168 -16.29 14.74 0.45
C TYR A 168 -16.60 16.21 0.67
N ASP A 169 -16.58 16.65 1.92
CA ASP A 169 -16.63 18.06 2.22
C ASP A 169 -15.43 18.81 1.61
N LYS A 170 -15.56 20.13 1.53
CA LYS A 170 -14.58 21.01 0.88
C LYS A 170 -13.18 20.86 1.51
N GLU A 171 -13.10 20.74 2.82
CA GLU A 171 -11.85 20.66 3.57
C GLU A 171 -11.07 19.38 3.22
N ILE A 172 -11.74 18.23 3.17
CA ILE A 172 -11.15 16.95 2.77
C ILE A 172 -10.68 17.02 1.31
N GLY A 173 -11.52 17.53 0.42
CA GLY A 173 -11.17 17.67 -0.99
C GLY A 173 -9.97 18.59 -1.22
N GLU A 174 -9.90 19.71 -0.51
CA GLU A 174 -8.77 20.66 -0.57
C GLU A 174 -7.50 20.06 0.01
N ALA A 175 -7.54 19.39 1.16
CA ALA A 175 -6.39 18.72 1.75
C ALA A 175 -5.77 17.67 0.79
N HIS A 176 -6.61 16.91 0.06
CA HIS A 176 -6.10 16.02 -0.97
C HIS A 176 -5.46 16.79 -2.13
N ARG A 177 -6.13 17.82 -2.65
CA ARG A 177 -5.61 18.62 -3.79
C ARG A 177 -4.31 19.34 -3.44
N ASN A 178 -4.22 19.86 -2.22
CA ASN A 178 -3.05 20.57 -1.69
C ASN A 178 -1.93 19.63 -1.24
N ALA A 179 -2.13 18.31 -1.32
CA ALA A 179 -1.16 17.29 -0.91
C ALA A 179 -0.84 17.26 0.60
N ASP A 180 -1.75 17.71 1.46
CA ASP A 180 -1.64 17.50 2.91
C ASP A 180 -1.89 16.04 3.27
N ILE A 181 -2.81 15.41 2.54
CA ILE A 181 -3.11 13.98 2.57
C ILE A 181 -3.24 13.42 1.15
N HIS A 182 -3.20 12.08 1.03
CA HIS A 182 -3.56 11.40 -0.20
C HIS A 182 -4.70 10.41 0.06
N LEU A 183 -5.85 10.66 -0.56
CA LEU A 183 -6.98 9.72 -0.61
C LEU A 183 -6.73 8.74 -1.74
N HIS A 184 -6.70 7.44 -1.43
CA HIS A 184 -6.46 6.39 -2.42
C HIS A 184 -7.74 5.98 -3.16
N ASP A 185 -7.57 5.40 -4.35
CA ASP A 185 -8.61 4.72 -5.14
C ASP A 185 -9.84 5.56 -5.50
N LEU A 186 -9.62 6.84 -5.73
CA LEU A 186 -10.68 7.76 -6.15
C LEU A 186 -11.26 7.44 -7.53
N SER A 187 -10.62 6.57 -8.31
CA SER A 187 -11.08 6.16 -9.64
C SER A 187 -12.31 5.24 -9.63
N MET A 188 -12.69 4.73 -8.45
CA MET A 188 -13.86 3.85 -8.29
C MET A 188 -14.73 4.29 -7.10
N LEU A 189 -16.05 4.12 -7.23
CA LEU A 189 -16.99 4.29 -6.12
C LEU A 189 -17.13 2.96 -5.35
N SER A 190 -16.04 2.48 -4.74
CA SER A 190 -16.01 1.16 -4.10
C SER A 190 -15.04 1.11 -2.92
N GLY A 191 -15.02 -0.05 -2.23
CA GLY A 191 -14.00 -0.36 -1.23
C GLY A 191 -12.63 -0.59 -1.85
N TYR A 192 -11.59 -0.63 -0.99
CA TYR A 192 -10.20 -0.76 -1.43
C TYR A 192 -9.89 -2.22 -1.79
N CYS A 193 -9.71 -3.11 -0.81
CA CYS A 193 -9.42 -4.51 -1.07
C CYS A 193 -10.17 -5.45 -0.12
N ALA A 194 -10.37 -6.69 -0.55
CA ALA A 194 -11.13 -7.68 0.19
C ALA A 194 -10.48 -9.06 0.15
N GLY A 195 -10.57 -9.75 1.29
CA GLY A 195 -10.37 -11.18 1.40
C GLY A 195 -11.71 -11.89 1.38
N TRP A 196 -11.73 -13.01 0.72
CA TRP A 196 -12.92 -13.80 0.48
C TRP A 196 -12.78 -15.17 1.13
N SER A 197 -13.87 -15.69 1.66
CA SER A 197 -13.89 -17.06 2.17
C SER A 197 -13.91 -18.06 1.02
N LEU A 198 -12.76 -18.74 0.83
CA LEU A 198 -12.69 -19.86 -0.11
C LEU A 198 -13.60 -21.00 0.34
N LYS A 199 -13.73 -21.21 1.65
CA LYS A 199 -14.66 -22.16 2.25
C LYS A 199 -16.11 -21.89 1.86
N GLN A 200 -16.54 -20.62 1.84
CA GLN A 200 -17.88 -20.23 1.41
C GLN A 200 -18.08 -20.54 -0.08
N LEU A 201 -17.12 -20.21 -0.94
CA LEU A 201 -17.20 -20.52 -2.37
C LEU A 201 -17.29 -22.03 -2.61
N ILE A 202 -16.50 -22.84 -1.90
CA ILE A 202 -16.53 -24.29 -1.98
C ILE A 202 -17.88 -24.85 -1.52
N ARG A 203 -18.48 -24.29 -0.46
CA ARG A 203 -19.74 -24.77 0.11
C ARG A 203 -20.96 -24.36 -0.70
N GLU A 204 -20.97 -23.19 -1.28
CA GLU A 204 -22.15 -22.58 -1.90
C GLU A 204 -22.08 -22.47 -3.43
N GLY A 205 -20.88 -22.60 -4.01
CA GLY A 205 -20.63 -22.37 -5.43
C GLY A 205 -20.58 -20.89 -5.80
N LEU A 206 -20.50 -20.59 -7.10
CA LEU A 206 -20.44 -19.23 -7.64
C LEU A 206 -21.82 -18.81 -8.18
N GLY A 207 -22.52 -17.94 -7.46
CA GLY A 207 -23.84 -17.46 -7.89
C GLY A 207 -24.66 -16.88 -6.76
N GLY A 208 -26.00 -17.03 -6.86
CA GLY A 208 -26.94 -16.48 -5.88
C GLY A 208 -27.17 -14.98 -6.01
N VAL A 209 -26.90 -14.42 -7.20
CA VAL A 209 -27.20 -13.02 -7.59
C VAL A 209 -28.31 -13.06 -8.62
N ASP A 210 -29.38 -12.32 -8.36
CA ASP A 210 -30.57 -12.29 -9.20
C ASP A 210 -30.24 -11.86 -10.65
N GLY A 211 -30.78 -12.61 -11.60
CA GLY A 211 -30.56 -12.35 -13.02
C GLY A 211 -29.17 -12.69 -13.54
N LYS A 212 -28.32 -13.34 -12.75
CA LYS A 212 -26.98 -13.81 -13.13
C LYS A 212 -26.91 -15.34 -13.14
N ILE A 213 -25.97 -15.86 -13.96
CA ILE A 213 -25.70 -17.30 -14.01
C ILE A 213 -25.15 -17.76 -12.66
N SER A 214 -25.63 -18.90 -12.19
CA SER A 214 -25.17 -19.56 -10.97
C SER A 214 -24.50 -20.90 -11.30
N SER A 215 -23.40 -21.18 -10.63
CA SER A 215 -22.66 -22.43 -10.69
C SER A 215 -22.78 -23.13 -9.34
N ALA A 216 -23.20 -24.38 -9.32
CA ALA A 216 -23.28 -25.20 -8.11
C ALA A 216 -21.88 -25.38 -7.47
N PRO A 217 -21.80 -25.82 -6.20
CA PRO A 217 -20.54 -26.16 -5.54
C PRO A 217 -19.69 -27.10 -6.39
N ALA A 218 -18.41 -26.73 -6.54
CA ALA A 218 -17.46 -27.50 -7.33
C ALA A 218 -17.26 -28.90 -6.74
N LYS A 219 -17.35 -29.93 -7.57
CA LYS A 219 -17.08 -31.32 -7.17
C LYS A 219 -15.63 -31.74 -7.50
N HIS A 220 -15.02 -31.07 -8.47
CA HIS A 220 -13.70 -31.39 -9.00
C HIS A 220 -12.76 -30.19 -8.91
N LEU A 221 -11.46 -30.46 -8.76
CA LEU A 221 -10.43 -29.42 -8.65
C LEU A 221 -10.45 -28.44 -9.82
N SER A 222 -10.58 -28.95 -11.05
CA SER A 222 -10.64 -28.10 -12.25
C SER A 222 -11.82 -27.12 -12.24
N THR A 223 -12.97 -27.56 -11.74
CA THR A 223 -14.16 -26.71 -11.60
C THR A 223 -13.95 -25.64 -10.54
N LEU A 224 -13.34 -25.99 -9.39
CA LEU A 224 -13.02 -25.04 -8.34
C LEU A 224 -12.05 -23.98 -8.85
N CYS A 225 -10.96 -24.37 -9.53
CA CYS A 225 -10.00 -23.45 -10.14
C CYS A 225 -10.68 -22.46 -11.09
N ASN A 226 -11.61 -22.96 -11.93
CA ASN A 226 -12.38 -22.09 -12.84
C ASN A 226 -13.32 -21.14 -12.07
N GLN A 227 -14.02 -21.63 -11.04
CA GLN A 227 -14.87 -20.78 -10.21
C GLN A 227 -14.07 -19.69 -9.50
N MET A 228 -12.86 -19.99 -9.00
CA MET A 228 -11.98 -19.01 -8.37
C MET A 228 -11.53 -17.92 -9.34
N VAL A 229 -11.12 -18.29 -10.56
CA VAL A 229 -10.75 -17.32 -11.61
C VAL A 229 -11.91 -16.39 -11.94
N ASN A 230 -13.10 -16.95 -12.16
CA ASN A 230 -14.29 -16.16 -12.45
C ASN A 230 -14.72 -15.29 -11.28
N PHE A 231 -14.64 -15.80 -10.05
CA PHE A 231 -14.96 -15.05 -8.84
C PHE A 231 -14.06 -13.82 -8.71
N ILE A 232 -12.73 -14.00 -8.80
CA ILE A 232 -11.75 -12.90 -8.71
C ILE A 232 -12.01 -11.90 -9.85
N GLY A 233 -12.25 -12.38 -11.08
CA GLY A 233 -12.57 -11.55 -12.24
C GLY A 233 -13.84 -10.71 -12.07
N ILE A 234 -14.86 -11.25 -11.42
CA ILE A 234 -16.09 -10.52 -11.09
C ILE A 234 -15.82 -9.48 -10.00
N MET A 235 -15.16 -9.88 -8.91
CA MET A 235 -14.95 -9.02 -7.76
C MET A 235 -14.08 -7.79 -8.06
N GLN A 236 -13.14 -7.87 -8.97
CA GLN A 236 -12.37 -6.68 -9.40
C GLN A 236 -13.23 -5.60 -10.10
N ASN A 237 -14.47 -5.91 -10.51
CA ASN A 237 -15.38 -4.89 -11.01
C ASN A 237 -16.13 -4.16 -9.88
N GLU A 238 -16.17 -4.73 -8.68
CA GLU A 238 -16.83 -4.16 -7.51
C GLU A 238 -15.82 -3.60 -6.48
N TRP A 239 -14.50 -3.84 -6.66
CA TRP A 239 -13.43 -3.42 -5.74
C TRP A 239 -12.28 -2.78 -6.48
N ALA A 240 -11.68 -1.75 -5.87
CA ALA A 240 -10.60 -1.00 -6.50
C ALA A 240 -9.25 -1.72 -6.47
N GLY A 241 -8.96 -2.45 -5.41
CA GLY A 241 -7.68 -3.11 -5.15
C GLY A 241 -7.74 -4.64 -5.22
N ALA A 242 -6.82 -5.27 -4.48
CA ALA A 242 -6.60 -6.71 -4.55
C ALA A 242 -7.73 -7.54 -3.97
N GLN A 243 -7.87 -8.76 -4.54
CA GLN A 243 -8.77 -9.80 -4.08
C GLN A 243 -7.94 -10.99 -3.60
N ALA A 244 -8.23 -11.54 -2.43
CA ALA A 244 -7.42 -12.58 -1.82
C ALA A 244 -8.23 -13.80 -1.39
N PHE A 245 -7.61 -14.99 -1.51
CA PHE A 245 -8.03 -16.21 -0.87
C PHE A 245 -6.96 -16.68 0.11
N SER A 246 -7.38 -17.03 1.32
CA SER A 246 -6.50 -17.63 2.34
C SER A 246 -6.59 -19.16 2.32
N SER A 247 -5.53 -19.82 2.86
CA SER A 247 -5.46 -21.29 2.99
C SER A 247 -5.68 -22.04 1.67
N PHE A 248 -5.10 -21.50 0.60
CA PHE A 248 -5.30 -21.99 -0.76
C PHE A 248 -4.91 -23.47 -0.89
N ASP A 249 -3.72 -23.83 -0.46
CA ASP A 249 -3.19 -25.19 -0.52
C ASP A 249 -3.98 -26.17 0.38
N THR A 250 -4.37 -25.72 1.58
CA THR A 250 -5.19 -26.50 2.52
C THR A 250 -6.57 -26.84 1.92
N TYR A 251 -7.27 -25.86 1.37
CA TYR A 251 -8.61 -26.12 0.82
C TYR A 251 -8.59 -26.93 -0.48
N LEU A 252 -7.63 -26.70 -1.36
CA LEU A 252 -7.54 -27.42 -2.64
C LEU A 252 -7.12 -28.87 -2.47
N SER A 253 -6.34 -29.19 -1.46
CA SER A 253 -5.87 -30.56 -1.17
C SER A 253 -7.03 -31.54 -1.01
N ALA A 254 -8.16 -31.11 -0.43
CA ALA A 254 -9.34 -31.94 -0.25
C ALA A 254 -9.91 -32.45 -1.59
N PHE A 255 -9.87 -31.64 -2.66
CA PHE A 255 -10.33 -32.04 -3.98
C PHE A 255 -9.38 -33.02 -4.65
N VAL A 256 -8.08 -32.85 -4.43
CA VAL A 256 -7.06 -33.80 -4.92
C VAL A 256 -7.29 -35.17 -4.32
N LYS A 257 -7.54 -35.23 -3.00
CA LYS A 257 -7.82 -36.47 -2.26
C LYS A 257 -9.13 -37.09 -2.68
N ALA A 258 -10.20 -36.30 -2.76
CA ALA A 258 -11.55 -36.83 -3.10
C ALA A 258 -11.60 -37.47 -4.48
N ASP A 259 -10.90 -36.89 -5.46
CA ASP A 259 -10.85 -37.40 -6.84
C ASP A 259 -9.67 -38.37 -7.06
N ASN A 260 -8.79 -38.58 -6.07
CA ASN A 260 -7.56 -39.35 -6.20
C ASN A 260 -6.72 -38.93 -7.43
N LEU A 261 -6.50 -37.62 -7.58
CA LEU A 261 -5.85 -37.04 -8.76
C LEU A 261 -4.36 -37.38 -8.80
N SER A 262 -3.88 -37.70 -10.01
CA SER A 262 -2.44 -37.80 -10.27
C SER A 262 -1.79 -36.40 -10.24
N TYR A 263 -0.49 -36.34 -9.98
CA TYR A 263 0.27 -35.09 -9.99
C TYR A 263 0.10 -34.30 -11.32
N ARG A 264 0.03 -34.98 -12.45
CA ARG A 264 -0.17 -34.36 -13.77
C ARG A 264 -1.50 -33.62 -13.86
N GLU A 265 -2.56 -34.22 -13.34
CA GLU A 265 -3.90 -33.62 -13.31
C GLU A 265 -3.97 -32.42 -12.36
N VAL A 266 -3.35 -32.54 -11.17
CA VAL A 266 -3.21 -31.40 -10.24
C VAL A 266 -2.48 -30.26 -10.91
N LYS A 267 -1.33 -30.52 -11.52
CA LYS A 267 -0.53 -29.50 -12.20
C LYS A 267 -1.31 -28.80 -13.31
N GLN A 268 -2.07 -29.53 -14.12
CA GLN A 268 -2.90 -28.96 -15.16
C GLN A 268 -4.00 -28.04 -14.62
N CYS A 269 -4.62 -28.40 -13.50
CA CYS A 269 -5.63 -27.57 -12.84
C CYS A 269 -5.03 -26.26 -12.30
N ILE A 270 -3.88 -26.36 -11.59
CA ILE A 270 -3.18 -25.19 -11.03
C ILE A 270 -2.63 -24.29 -12.16
N GLU A 271 -2.11 -24.85 -13.22
CA GLU A 271 -1.66 -24.10 -14.41
C GLU A 271 -2.82 -23.30 -15.01
N SER A 272 -3.99 -23.92 -15.20
CA SER A 272 -5.18 -23.23 -15.70
C SER A 272 -5.61 -22.07 -14.77
N PHE A 273 -5.50 -22.24 -13.45
CA PHE A 273 -5.76 -21.18 -12.50
C PHE A 273 -4.77 -20.02 -12.64
N VAL A 274 -3.46 -20.30 -12.67
CA VAL A 274 -2.41 -19.27 -12.77
C VAL A 274 -2.54 -18.48 -14.07
N PHE A 275 -2.72 -19.16 -15.21
CA PHE A 275 -2.95 -18.47 -16.50
C PHE A 275 -4.26 -17.67 -16.48
N GLY A 276 -5.31 -18.21 -15.86
CA GLY A 276 -6.61 -17.53 -15.75
C GLY A 276 -6.53 -16.20 -15.02
N VAL A 277 -5.82 -16.15 -13.89
CA VAL A 277 -5.65 -14.90 -13.11
C VAL A 277 -4.63 -13.93 -13.71
N ASN A 278 -3.82 -14.34 -14.69
CA ASN A 278 -2.93 -13.46 -15.43
C ASN A 278 -3.52 -12.98 -16.77
N THR A 279 -4.69 -13.49 -17.14
CA THR A 279 -5.39 -13.05 -18.35
C THR A 279 -6.17 -11.78 -18.08
N PRO A 280 -6.02 -10.71 -18.90
CA PRO A 280 -6.78 -9.48 -18.74
C PRO A 280 -8.29 -9.75 -18.83
N SER A 281 -9.05 -9.42 -17.78
CA SER A 281 -10.48 -9.69 -17.69
C SER A 281 -11.35 -8.43 -17.72
N ARG A 282 -10.86 -7.33 -17.17
CA ARG A 282 -11.58 -6.07 -17.12
C ARG A 282 -11.37 -5.28 -18.41
N TRP A 283 -12.38 -5.23 -19.26
CA TRP A 283 -12.30 -4.58 -20.58
C TRP A 283 -11.15 -5.09 -21.46
N GLY A 284 -10.62 -6.30 -21.15
CA GLY A 284 -9.46 -6.85 -21.82
C GLY A 284 -8.14 -6.10 -21.57
N THR A 285 -8.03 -5.32 -20.48
CA THR A 285 -6.88 -4.42 -20.25
C THR A 285 -6.15 -4.65 -18.96
N GLN A 286 -6.78 -5.33 -17.99
CA GLN A 286 -6.19 -5.53 -16.66
C GLN A 286 -6.41 -6.96 -16.18
N ALA A 287 -5.33 -7.63 -15.78
CA ALA A 287 -5.42 -8.87 -15.04
C ALA A 287 -5.91 -8.61 -13.61
N PRO A 288 -6.69 -9.53 -13.00
CA PRO A 288 -7.13 -9.38 -11.62
C PRO A 288 -5.95 -9.28 -10.65
N PHE A 289 -5.91 -8.23 -9.85
CA PHE A 289 -4.94 -8.12 -8.77
C PHE A 289 -5.31 -9.13 -7.68
N SER A 290 -4.62 -10.26 -7.66
CA SER A 290 -4.97 -11.39 -6.80
C SER A 290 -3.83 -11.83 -5.89
N ASN A 291 -4.19 -12.27 -4.68
CA ASN A 291 -3.27 -12.81 -3.68
C ASN A 291 -3.80 -14.16 -3.18
N ILE A 292 -2.90 -15.07 -2.86
CA ILE A 292 -3.21 -16.31 -2.16
C ILE A 292 -2.28 -16.49 -0.96
N THR A 293 -2.83 -17.01 0.13
CA THR A 293 -2.02 -17.47 1.26
C THR A 293 -1.90 -18.99 1.20
N LEU A 294 -0.67 -19.47 1.33
CA LEU A 294 -0.32 -20.88 1.39
C LEU A 294 0.15 -21.18 2.83
N ASP A 295 -0.51 -22.13 3.43
CA ASP A 295 -0.27 -22.47 4.83
C ASP A 295 0.99 -23.30 5.02
N TRP A 296 1.38 -24.12 4.03
CA TRP A 296 2.52 -25.06 4.04
C TRP A 296 2.35 -26.22 5.02
N THR A 297 1.90 -25.91 6.21
CA THR A 297 1.46 -26.86 7.24
C THR A 297 0.01 -26.62 7.51
N VAL A 298 -0.80 -27.68 7.60
CA VAL A 298 -2.24 -27.54 7.84
C VAL A 298 -2.48 -26.80 9.16
N PRO A 299 -3.22 -25.69 9.16
CA PRO A 299 -3.46 -24.91 10.39
C PRO A 299 -4.20 -25.71 11.45
N GLU A 300 -3.82 -25.51 12.71
CA GLU A 300 -4.46 -26.20 13.86
C GLU A 300 -5.98 -25.99 13.93
N ASP A 301 -6.48 -24.82 13.54
CA ASP A 301 -7.91 -24.51 13.52
C ASP A 301 -8.67 -25.19 12.37
N LEU A 302 -7.97 -25.73 11.37
CA LEU A 302 -8.56 -26.48 10.25
C LEU A 302 -8.28 -27.99 10.30
N LYS A 303 -7.22 -28.39 10.94
CA LYS A 303 -6.65 -29.76 10.90
C LYS A 303 -7.68 -30.86 11.18
N ASP A 304 -8.46 -30.71 12.23
CA ASP A 304 -9.44 -31.70 12.68
C ASP A 304 -10.84 -31.47 12.12
N LEU A 305 -11.03 -30.43 11.27
CA LEU A 305 -12.31 -30.19 10.64
C LEU A 305 -12.51 -31.11 9.43
N PRO A 306 -13.76 -31.62 9.21
CA PRO A 306 -14.10 -32.34 7.99
C PRO A 306 -13.77 -31.49 6.76
N ALA A 307 -13.10 -32.08 5.79
CA ALA A 307 -12.83 -31.43 4.50
C ALA A 307 -14.16 -31.22 3.74
N ILE A 308 -14.23 -30.20 2.89
CA ILE A 308 -15.45 -29.87 2.15
C ILE A 308 -15.21 -30.05 0.65
N VAL A 309 -16.02 -30.88 -0.01
CA VAL A 309 -16.02 -31.07 -1.46
C VAL A 309 -17.47 -31.15 -1.96
N GLY A 310 -17.77 -30.45 -3.05
CA GLY A 310 -19.14 -30.46 -3.62
C GLY A 310 -20.19 -29.88 -2.68
N GLY A 311 -19.80 -28.98 -1.77
CA GLY A 311 -20.66 -28.37 -0.77
C GLY A 311 -20.97 -29.26 0.45
N LYS A 312 -20.36 -30.44 0.55
CA LYS A 312 -20.61 -31.45 1.61
C LYS A 312 -19.35 -31.72 2.41
N ASP A 313 -19.55 -32.03 3.69
CA ASP A 313 -18.51 -32.52 4.55
C ASP A 313 -18.10 -33.93 4.14
N MET A 314 -16.80 -34.19 4.08
CA MET A 314 -16.22 -35.50 3.75
C MET A 314 -15.96 -36.31 5.01
N GLU A 315 -15.71 -37.62 4.85
CA GLU A 315 -15.34 -38.51 5.97
C GLU A 315 -13.91 -38.31 6.46
N PHE A 316 -13.06 -37.60 5.70
CA PHE A 316 -11.68 -37.26 6.05
C PHE A 316 -11.56 -35.78 6.42
N THR A 317 -10.51 -35.43 7.18
CA THR A 317 -10.22 -34.07 7.63
C THR A 317 -9.21 -33.40 6.73
N TYR A 318 -9.02 -32.06 6.90
CA TYR A 318 -7.93 -31.35 6.20
C TYR A 318 -6.56 -31.85 6.65
N GLY A 319 -6.41 -32.31 7.90
CA GLY A 319 -5.19 -32.92 8.41
C GLY A 319 -4.76 -34.19 7.67
N ASP A 320 -5.75 -34.94 7.15
CA ASP A 320 -5.52 -36.17 6.37
C ASP A 320 -5.07 -35.88 4.92
N CYS A 321 -4.98 -34.61 4.49
CA CYS A 321 -4.69 -34.19 3.10
C CYS A 321 -3.27 -33.65 2.92
N LYS A 322 -2.33 -33.95 3.80
CA LYS A 322 -0.95 -33.36 3.73
C LYS A 322 -0.23 -33.72 2.45
N GLU A 323 -0.31 -34.97 2.00
CA GLU A 323 0.36 -35.40 0.75
C GLU A 323 -0.22 -34.66 -0.47
N GLU A 324 -1.53 -34.49 -0.52
CA GLU A 324 -2.22 -33.78 -1.58
C GLU A 324 -1.92 -32.27 -1.53
N MET A 325 -1.78 -31.70 -0.35
CA MET A 325 -1.34 -30.32 -0.14
C MET A 325 0.08 -30.10 -0.69
N ASP A 326 0.98 -31.07 -0.47
CA ASP A 326 2.32 -31.04 -1.03
C ASP A 326 2.31 -31.11 -2.57
N MET A 327 1.39 -31.87 -3.16
CA MET A 327 1.19 -31.90 -4.63
C MET A 327 0.72 -30.55 -5.17
N VAL A 328 -0.20 -29.88 -4.49
CA VAL A 328 -0.70 -28.54 -4.88
C VAL A 328 0.44 -27.52 -4.82
N ASN A 329 1.21 -27.49 -3.71
CA ASN A 329 2.35 -26.60 -3.53
C ASN A 329 3.42 -26.85 -4.60
N ARG A 330 3.78 -28.12 -4.85
CA ARG A 330 4.75 -28.49 -5.88
C ARG A 330 4.31 -27.99 -7.26
N ALA A 331 3.06 -28.24 -7.63
CA ALA A 331 2.53 -27.83 -8.92
C ALA A 331 2.59 -26.29 -9.09
N PHE A 332 2.14 -25.56 -8.07
CA PHE A 332 2.18 -24.10 -8.08
C PHE A 332 3.61 -23.57 -8.23
N LEU A 333 4.55 -24.08 -7.43
CA LEU A 333 5.95 -23.66 -7.46
C LEU A 333 6.61 -23.92 -8.82
N GLU A 334 6.42 -25.12 -9.40
CA GLU A 334 6.97 -25.45 -10.72
C GLU A 334 6.43 -24.52 -11.82
N ILE A 335 5.14 -24.19 -11.79
CA ILE A 335 4.51 -23.29 -12.75
C ILE A 335 5.10 -21.88 -12.62
N MET A 336 5.20 -21.36 -11.40
CA MET A 336 5.74 -20.03 -11.12
C MET A 336 7.22 -19.91 -11.47
N ILE A 337 8.02 -20.98 -11.32
CA ILE A 337 9.46 -21.01 -11.69
C ILE A 337 9.62 -21.01 -13.21
N ASN A 338 8.77 -21.75 -13.92
CA ASN A 338 8.87 -21.88 -15.38
C ASN A 338 8.46 -20.58 -16.07
N GLY A 339 7.50 -19.84 -15.51
CA GLY A 339 6.94 -18.64 -16.15
C GLY A 339 6.04 -18.97 -17.34
N ASP A 340 5.75 -17.95 -18.14
CA ASP A 340 4.97 -18.08 -19.37
C ASP A 340 5.80 -18.71 -20.52
N ALA A 341 5.19 -18.88 -21.69
CA ALA A 341 5.83 -19.45 -22.87
C ALA A 341 7.11 -18.69 -23.34
N ASN A 342 7.29 -17.46 -22.90
CA ASN A 342 8.45 -16.61 -23.20
C ASN A 342 9.44 -16.51 -22.01
N GLY A 343 9.21 -17.26 -20.93
CA GLY A 343 10.04 -17.22 -19.72
C GLY A 343 9.82 -15.97 -18.85
N ARG A 344 8.69 -15.26 -19.00
CA ARG A 344 8.30 -14.19 -18.08
C ARG A 344 7.70 -14.79 -16.82
N GLY A 345 8.12 -14.28 -15.67
CA GLY A 345 7.49 -14.63 -14.40
C GLY A 345 6.04 -14.14 -14.33
N PHE A 346 5.16 -14.96 -13.76
CA PHE A 346 3.77 -14.57 -13.52
C PHE A 346 3.71 -13.49 -12.44
N GLN A 347 2.85 -12.47 -12.66
CA GLN A 347 2.62 -11.40 -11.68
C GLN A 347 1.62 -11.84 -10.61
N TYR A 348 0.68 -12.69 -10.96
CA TYR A 348 -0.43 -13.15 -10.12
C TYR A 348 -0.57 -14.68 -10.14
N PRO A 349 -1.19 -15.27 -9.08
CA PRO A 349 -1.47 -14.62 -7.81
C PRO A 349 -0.18 -14.31 -7.04
N ILE A 350 -0.18 -13.26 -6.22
CA ILE A 350 0.93 -12.99 -5.31
C ILE A 350 0.86 -14.00 -4.17
N PRO A 351 1.86 -14.90 -3.99
CA PRO A 351 1.81 -15.91 -2.95
C PRO A 351 2.40 -15.38 -1.64
N THR A 352 1.73 -15.69 -0.55
CA THR A 352 2.23 -15.48 0.80
C THR A 352 2.35 -16.82 1.51
N TYR A 353 3.55 -17.17 1.96
CA TYR A 353 3.81 -18.37 2.74
C TYR A 353 3.85 -18.07 4.22
N SER A 354 3.17 -18.89 5.02
CA SER A 354 3.17 -18.81 6.47
C SER A 354 4.37 -19.56 7.04
N LEU A 355 5.30 -18.86 7.69
CA LEU A 355 6.42 -19.46 8.41
C LEU A 355 6.05 -19.67 9.88
N THR A 356 5.60 -20.86 10.19
CA THR A 356 5.20 -21.29 11.53
C THR A 356 6.33 -22.04 12.23
N LYS A 357 6.21 -22.27 13.55
CA LYS A 357 7.25 -22.98 14.33
C LYS A 357 7.48 -24.41 13.87
N ASP A 358 6.50 -25.02 13.25
CA ASP A 358 6.49 -26.36 12.67
C ASP A 358 6.85 -26.39 11.18
N PHE A 359 7.31 -25.26 10.62
CA PHE A 359 7.77 -25.19 9.23
C PHE A 359 8.97 -26.16 9.04
N ASP A 360 8.82 -27.09 8.10
CA ASP A 360 9.88 -28.03 7.76
C ASP A 360 10.98 -27.36 6.93
N TRP A 361 12.16 -27.18 7.52
CA TRP A 361 13.34 -26.62 6.87
C TRP A 361 14.25 -27.67 6.22
N SER A 362 13.85 -28.95 6.16
CA SER A 362 14.67 -30.02 5.60
C SER A 362 14.83 -29.93 4.06
N ASP A 363 15.69 -30.77 3.49
CA ASP A 363 15.98 -30.80 2.05
C ASP A 363 14.89 -31.57 1.28
N THR A 364 13.62 -31.13 1.36
CA THR A 364 12.53 -31.66 0.57
C THR A 364 12.50 -31.05 -0.83
N GLU A 365 11.82 -31.71 -1.78
CA GLU A 365 11.63 -31.21 -3.14
C GLU A 365 10.83 -29.88 -3.13
N ASN A 366 9.80 -29.78 -2.29
CA ASN A 366 8.98 -28.57 -2.17
C ASN A 366 9.80 -27.40 -1.61
N ASN A 367 10.66 -27.63 -0.61
CA ASN A 367 11.55 -26.61 -0.10
C ASN A 367 12.56 -26.16 -1.17
N ARG A 368 13.13 -27.11 -1.93
CA ARG A 368 14.01 -26.76 -3.05
C ARG A 368 13.31 -25.84 -4.04
N LEU A 369 12.10 -26.16 -4.45
CA LEU A 369 11.32 -25.36 -5.38
C LEU A 369 10.93 -23.99 -4.79
N LEU A 370 10.47 -23.93 -3.53
CA LEU A 370 10.12 -22.68 -2.88
C LEU A 370 11.29 -21.69 -2.85
N PHE A 371 12.47 -22.16 -2.42
CA PHE A 371 13.61 -21.28 -2.34
C PHE A 371 14.31 -21.03 -3.69
N GLU A 372 14.10 -21.89 -4.67
CA GLU A 372 14.48 -21.63 -6.07
C GLU A 372 13.61 -20.51 -6.68
N MET A 373 12.28 -20.57 -6.51
CA MET A 373 11.37 -19.51 -6.94
C MET A 373 11.69 -18.18 -6.26
N THR A 374 11.99 -18.23 -4.95
CA THR A 374 12.37 -17.06 -4.17
C THR A 374 13.67 -16.45 -4.69
N SER A 375 14.67 -17.26 -4.99
CA SER A 375 15.97 -16.81 -5.48
C SER A 375 15.90 -16.25 -6.90
N LYS A 376 15.06 -16.83 -7.77
CA LYS A 376 14.98 -16.49 -9.20
C LYS A 376 14.14 -15.24 -9.44
N TYR A 377 12.93 -15.21 -8.93
CA TYR A 377 11.95 -14.16 -9.20
C TYR A 377 11.58 -13.33 -7.97
N GLY A 378 11.89 -13.79 -6.75
CA GLY A 378 11.50 -13.10 -5.53
C GLY A 378 10.00 -12.97 -5.34
N THR A 379 9.22 -13.85 -5.96
CA THR A 379 7.76 -13.75 -6.00
C THR A 379 7.12 -13.86 -4.62
N PRO A 380 7.51 -14.83 -3.73
CA PRO A 380 6.82 -15.06 -2.49
C PRO A 380 7.09 -13.99 -1.44
N TYR A 381 6.06 -13.75 -0.64
CA TYR A 381 6.17 -13.11 0.66
C TYR A 381 6.17 -14.16 1.77
N PHE A 382 6.76 -13.81 2.89
CA PHE A 382 6.83 -14.64 4.08
C PHE A 382 6.16 -13.93 5.25
N SER A 383 5.08 -14.52 5.78
CA SER A 383 4.48 -14.13 7.05
C SER A 383 5.22 -14.82 8.18
N ASN A 384 5.84 -14.05 9.08
CA ASN A 384 6.69 -14.58 10.13
C ASN A 384 5.94 -14.77 11.46
N TYR A 385 5.71 -16.03 11.84
CA TYR A 385 5.14 -16.43 13.12
C TYR A 385 6.17 -17.13 14.03
N ILE A 386 7.43 -17.22 13.59
CA ILE A 386 8.53 -17.79 14.34
C ILE A 386 9.12 -16.74 15.28
N GLY A 387 9.63 -15.64 14.74
CA GLY A 387 10.19 -14.51 15.51
C GLY A 387 9.13 -13.62 16.14
N ASN A 388 7.98 -13.46 15.48
CA ASN A 388 6.85 -12.69 15.99
C ASN A 388 5.88 -13.60 16.75
N THR A 389 6.21 -13.88 18.01
CA THR A 389 5.42 -14.78 18.87
C THR A 389 4.12 -14.16 19.43
N GLU A 390 3.91 -12.86 19.25
CA GLU A 390 2.70 -12.18 19.72
C GLU A 390 1.48 -12.48 18.84
N MET A 391 1.69 -13.05 17.65
CA MET A 391 0.64 -13.31 16.67
C MET A 391 0.61 -14.79 16.29
N GLN A 392 -0.60 -15.31 16.09
CA GLN A 392 -0.83 -16.64 15.56
C GLN A 392 -1.29 -16.56 14.09
N PRO A 393 -1.09 -17.60 13.28
CA PRO A 393 -1.58 -17.62 11.90
C PRO A 393 -3.07 -17.29 11.77
N SER A 394 -3.87 -17.72 12.73
CA SER A 394 -5.30 -17.41 12.81
C SER A 394 -5.61 -15.94 13.13
N ASP A 395 -4.65 -15.16 13.68
CA ASP A 395 -4.83 -13.73 13.99
C ASP A 395 -4.61 -12.81 12.79
N VAL A 396 -4.16 -13.36 11.67
CA VAL A 396 -3.74 -12.58 10.52
C VAL A 396 -4.34 -13.16 9.25
N ARG A 397 -4.74 -12.28 8.35
CA ARG A 397 -5.04 -12.67 6.96
C ARG A 397 -4.26 -11.75 6.02
N SER A 398 -3.67 -12.34 5.00
CA SER A 398 -3.01 -11.60 3.94
C SER A 398 -4.02 -11.28 2.85
N MET A 399 -4.25 -9.99 2.57
CA MET A 399 -5.31 -9.56 1.67
C MET A 399 -4.78 -9.09 0.31
N CYS A 400 -3.62 -8.49 0.28
CA CYS A 400 -2.98 -8.05 -0.94
C CYS A 400 -1.47 -7.99 -0.72
N CYS A 401 -0.74 -7.53 -1.71
CA CYS A 401 0.72 -7.56 -1.74
C CYS A 401 1.44 -7.09 -0.47
N ARG A 402 0.72 -6.46 0.48
CA ARG A 402 1.27 -6.01 1.78
C ARG A 402 0.21 -5.83 2.85
N LEU A 403 -1.05 -5.98 2.52
CA LEU A 403 -2.11 -5.79 3.50
C LEU A 403 -2.24 -7.06 4.35
N ARG A 404 -1.39 -7.18 5.35
CA ARG A 404 -1.53 -8.08 6.46
C ARG A 404 -2.40 -7.39 7.50
N LEU A 405 -3.56 -7.95 7.80
CA LEU A 405 -4.48 -7.40 8.78
C LEU A 405 -4.33 -8.10 10.12
N ASP A 406 -4.11 -7.33 11.16
CA ASP A 406 -4.18 -7.80 12.53
C ASP A 406 -5.67 -7.91 12.96
N LEU A 407 -6.13 -9.14 13.14
CA LEU A 407 -7.53 -9.43 13.45
C LEU A 407 -7.84 -9.44 14.96
N ARG A 408 -6.86 -9.18 15.82
CA ARG A 408 -7.07 -9.20 17.29
C ARG A 408 -8.16 -8.21 17.71
N GLU A 409 -8.21 -7.03 17.10
CA GLU A 409 -9.28 -6.04 17.34
C GLU A 409 -10.64 -6.51 16.83
N LEU A 410 -10.68 -7.17 15.69
CA LEU A 410 -11.90 -7.76 15.14
C LEU A 410 -12.46 -8.85 16.08
N ARG A 411 -11.59 -9.70 16.62
CA ARG A 411 -11.97 -10.75 17.58
C ARG A 411 -12.52 -10.19 18.89
N LYS A 412 -11.91 -9.12 19.44
CA LYS A 412 -12.44 -8.44 20.63
C LYS A 412 -13.85 -7.93 20.38
N LYS A 413 -14.13 -7.36 19.21
CA LYS A 413 -15.43 -6.80 18.85
C LYS A 413 -16.49 -7.88 18.59
N SER A 414 -16.11 -9.01 17.98
CA SER A 414 -17.03 -10.09 17.58
C SER A 414 -17.29 -11.16 18.65
N GLY A 415 -16.71 -11.03 19.86
CA GLY A 415 -16.89 -11.99 20.92
C GLY A 415 -16.37 -13.41 20.63
N GLY A 416 -15.39 -13.52 19.73
CA GLY A 416 -14.76 -14.81 19.41
C GLY A 416 -15.47 -15.64 18.34
N PHE A 417 -16.29 -15.06 17.50
CA PHE A 417 -17.00 -15.77 16.43
C PHE A 417 -16.02 -16.39 15.43
N PHE A 418 -16.05 -17.71 15.30
CA PHE A 418 -15.28 -18.50 14.34
C PHE A 418 -15.69 -18.14 12.89
N GLY A 419 -14.70 -17.90 12.01
CA GLY A 419 -14.93 -17.66 10.58
C GLY A 419 -14.96 -16.20 10.13
N SER A 420 -14.97 -15.23 11.05
CA SER A 420 -14.99 -13.79 10.69
C SER A 420 -13.68 -13.27 10.08
N GLY A 421 -12.56 -13.99 10.25
CA GLY A 421 -11.25 -13.60 9.74
C GLY A 421 -11.06 -13.77 8.24
N GLU A 422 -11.87 -14.60 7.57
CA GLU A 422 -11.73 -14.83 6.13
C GLU A 422 -12.40 -13.74 5.28
N SER A 423 -13.46 -13.10 5.78
CA SER A 423 -14.25 -12.09 5.06
C SER A 423 -13.97 -10.69 5.63
N THR A 424 -12.75 -10.20 5.43
CA THR A 424 -12.27 -8.91 5.91
C THR A 424 -11.47 -8.19 4.84
N GLY A 425 -11.16 -6.92 5.06
CA GLY A 425 -10.37 -6.12 4.11
C GLY A 425 -10.25 -4.68 4.57
N SER A 426 -10.05 -3.76 3.63
CA SER A 426 -10.03 -2.33 3.86
C SER A 426 -11.06 -1.61 3.01
N ILE A 427 -11.84 -0.73 3.64
CA ILE A 427 -12.84 0.10 2.95
C ILE A 427 -12.21 1.25 2.20
N GLY A 428 -11.06 1.72 2.66
CA GLY A 428 -10.31 2.80 2.05
C GLY A 428 -9.03 3.11 2.79
N VAL A 429 -8.10 3.75 2.09
CA VAL A 429 -6.78 4.14 2.59
C VAL A 429 -6.60 5.64 2.43
N VAL A 430 -6.04 6.27 3.46
CA VAL A 430 -5.58 7.67 3.44
C VAL A 430 -4.14 7.72 3.91
N THR A 431 -3.26 8.34 3.12
CA THR A 431 -1.85 8.54 3.48
C THR A 431 -1.61 9.98 3.91
N ILE A 432 -1.02 10.17 5.08
CA ILE A 432 -0.66 11.48 5.64
C ILE A 432 0.73 11.89 5.15
N ASN A 433 0.86 13.15 4.76
CA ASN A 433 2.13 13.77 4.37
C ASN A 433 2.90 14.26 5.62
N LEU A 434 3.62 13.35 6.28
CA LEU A 434 4.36 13.67 7.50
C LEU A 434 5.50 14.68 7.29
N PRO A 435 6.31 14.63 6.19
CA PRO A 435 7.39 15.59 5.97
C PRO A 435 6.93 17.05 5.98
N ARG A 436 5.79 17.34 5.33
CA ARG A 436 5.20 18.69 5.34
C ARG A 436 4.79 19.12 6.75
N ILE A 437 4.20 18.22 7.53
CA ILE A 437 3.82 18.50 8.91
C ILE A 437 5.06 18.91 9.73
N ALA A 438 6.15 18.16 9.62
CA ALA A 438 7.39 18.44 10.33
C ALA A 438 8.06 19.75 9.86
N TYR A 439 8.05 20.02 8.56
CA TYR A 439 8.58 21.26 7.99
C TYR A 439 7.86 22.51 8.50
N LEU A 440 6.53 22.44 8.59
CA LEU A 440 5.69 23.56 9.05
C LEU A 440 5.61 23.70 10.57
N ALA A 441 6.01 22.69 11.31
CA ALA A 441 5.93 22.68 12.77
C ALA A 441 7.03 23.55 13.38
N LYS A 442 6.66 24.35 14.39
CA LYS A 442 7.59 25.20 15.15
C LYS A 442 8.44 24.38 16.11
N ASP A 443 7.86 23.36 16.68
CA ASP A 443 8.44 22.46 17.67
C ASP A 443 7.71 21.10 17.66
N LYS A 444 8.13 20.21 18.54
CA LYS A 444 7.56 18.86 18.68
C LYS A 444 6.08 18.87 19.08
N GLU A 445 5.64 19.81 19.91
CA GLU A 445 4.25 19.93 20.33
C GLU A 445 3.35 20.38 19.16
N ASP A 446 3.77 21.42 18.43
CA ASP A 446 3.07 21.87 17.21
C ASP A 446 3.00 20.78 16.14
N PHE A 447 4.03 19.92 16.03
CA PHE A 447 4.02 18.76 15.14
C PHE A 447 2.86 17.80 15.48
N TYR A 448 2.71 17.41 16.75
CA TYR A 448 1.63 16.51 17.14
C TYR A 448 0.25 17.15 17.00
N ASN A 449 0.11 18.44 17.29
CA ASN A 449 -1.15 19.15 17.07
C ASN A 449 -1.57 19.16 15.59
N ARG A 450 -0.62 19.36 14.67
CA ARG A 450 -0.84 19.29 13.22
C ARG A 450 -1.13 17.86 12.75
N LEU A 451 -0.40 16.89 13.27
CA LEU A 451 -0.63 15.47 12.98
C LEU A 451 -2.04 15.04 13.40
N ASP A 452 -2.47 15.43 14.60
CA ASP A 452 -3.82 15.14 15.10
C ASP A 452 -4.90 15.73 14.20
N ALA A 453 -4.72 16.98 13.72
CA ALA A 453 -5.64 17.59 12.77
C ALA A 453 -5.75 16.80 11.46
N MET A 454 -4.62 16.32 10.93
CA MET A 454 -4.62 15.51 9.70
C MET A 454 -5.17 14.11 9.92
N MET A 455 -4.95 13.51 11.08
CA MET A 455 -5.55 12.24 11.46
C MET A 455 -7.08 12.35 11.63
N ASP A 456 -7.57 13.40 12.28
CA ASP A 456 -9.01 13.67 12.45
C ASP A 456 -9.68 13.86 11.09
N LEU A 457 -9.04 14.60 10.18
CA LEU A 457 -9.51 14.79 8.81
C LEU A 457 -9.55 13.46 8.02
N SER A 458 -8.51 12.66 8.15
CA SER A 458 -8.40 11.34 7.52
C SER A 458 -9.46 10.37 8.05
N ALA A 459 -9.68 10.34 9.36
CA ALA A 459 -10.71 9.50 9.97
C ALA A 459 -12.12 9.92 9.53
N ARG A 460 -12.41 11.23 9.43
CA ARG A 460 -13.67 11.77 8.93
C ARG A 460 -13.90 11.39 7.45
N SER A 461 -12.87 11.47 6.61
CA SER A 461 -12.96 11.08 5.20
C SER A 461 -13.29 9.59 5.03
N LEU A 462 -12.66 8.72 5.83
CA LEU A 462 -12.92 7.29 5.83
C LEU A 462 -14.32 6.95 6.36
N LYS A 463 -14.82 7.70 7.34
CA LYS A 463 -16.20 7.57 7.80
C LYS A 463 -17.19 7.91 6.71
N THR A 464 -16.98 9.02 6.01
CA THR A 464 -17.80 9.43 4.83
C THR A 464 -17.75 8.35 3.74
N LYS A 465 -16.56 7.85 3.39
CA LYS A 465 -16.41 6.77 2.39
C LYS A 465 -17.19 5.53 2.79
N ARG A 466 -17.07 5.10 4.05
CA ARG A 466 -17.78 3.92 4.58
C ARG A 466 -19.30 4.07 4.45
N GLU A 467 -19.84 5.20 4.84
CA GLU A 467 -21.28 5.48 4.76
C GLU A 467 -21.78 5.44 3.33
N VAL A 468 -21.07 6.08 2.41
CA VAL A 468 -21.42 6.13 0.99
C VAL A 468 -21.40 4.75 0.35
N VAL A 469 -20.31 3.98 0.52
CA VAL A 469 -20.22 2.65 -0.09
C VAL A 469 -21.18 1.66 0.56
N THR A 470 -21.50 1.82 1.85
CA THR A 470 -22.53 1.01 2.54
C THR A 470 -23.92 1.30 1.95
N ASN A 471 -24.23 2.56 1.69
CA ASN A 471 -25.48 2.93 1.01
C ASN A 471 -25.55 2.30 -0.39
N TYR A 472 -24.48 2.34 -1.17
CA TYR A 472 -24.44 1.72 -2.49
C TYR A 472 -24.56 0.19 -2.42
N LEU A 473 -23.95 -0.47 -1.42
CA LEU A 473 -24.13 -1.89 -1.16
C LEU A 473 -25.61 -2.22 -0.90
N ASN A 474 -26.26 -1.43 -0.06
CA ASN A 474 -27.68 -1.63 0.28
C ASN A 474 -28.62 -1.39 -0.90
N ASN A 475 -28.25 -0.47 -1.79
CA ASN A 475 -28.98 -0.14 -3.01
C ASN A 475 -28.66 -1.10 -4.19
N GLY A 476 -27.81 -2.12 -3.96
CA GLY A 476 -27.54 -3.17 -4.97
C GLY A 476 -26.48 -2.82 -6.02
N LEU A 477 -25.67 -1.75 -5.81
CA LEU A 477 -24.61 -1.38 -6.76
C LEU A 477 -23.49 -2.46 -6.80
N TYR A 478 -23.31 -3.22 -5.71
CA TYR A 478 -22.31 -4.30 -5.59
C TYR A 478 -23.01 -5.62 -5.31
N PRO A 479 -23.64 -6.25 -6.32
CA PRO A 479 -24.51 -7.42 -6.09
C PRO A 479 -23.75 -8.65 -5.58
N TYR A 480 -22.54 -8.91 -6.07
CA TYR A 480 -21.72 -10.03 -5.60
C TYR A 480 -21.11 -9.76 -4.22
N THR A 481 -20.63 -8.54 -3.96
CA THR A 481 -20.18 -8.15 -2.62
C THR A 481 -21.32 -8.27 -1.60
N LYS A 482 -22.53 -7.84 -1.97
CA LYS A 482 -23.73 -8.03 -1.13
C LYS A 482 -24.00 -9.49 -0.81
N ARG A 483 -23.83 -10.36 -1.81
CA ARG A 483 -24.06 -11.82 -1.67
C ARG A 483 -23.02 -12.48 -0.76
N TYR A 484 -21.72 -12.17 -0.94
CA TYR A 484 -20.63 -12.88 -0.26
C TYR A 484 -20.13 -12.23 1.02
N LEU A 485 -20.25 -10.90 1.18
CA LEU A 485 -19.89 -10.20 2.41
C LEU A 485 -21.09 -9.75 3.22
N GLY A 486 -22.18 -9.37 2.56
CA GLY A 486 -23.39 -8.84 3.20
C GLY A 486 -23.22 -7.46 3.82
N THR A 487 -22.14 -7.19 4.53
CA THR A 487 -21.82 -5.92 5.21
C THR A 487 -20.33 -5.60 5.13
N PHE A 488 -19.95 -4.35 5.43
CA PHE A 488 -18.56 -3.91 5.58
C PHE A 488 -18.10 -3.80 7.04
N ASN A 489 -18.84 -4.39 7.99
CA ASN A 489 -18.53 -4.25 9.42
C ASN A 489 -17.15 -4.81 9.82
N ASN A 490 -16.67 -5.80 9.07
CA ASN A 490 -15.37 -6.44 9.30
C ASN A 490 -14.24 -5.80 8.47
N HIS A 491 -14.50 -4.69 7.76
CA HIS A 491 -13.50 -4.00 6.96
C HIS A 491 -12.91 -2.83 7.73
N PHE A 492 -11.60 -2.65 7.62
CA PHE A 492 -10.87 -1.59 8.28
C PHE A 492 -10.94 -0.28 7.52
N SER A 493 -10.95 0.82 8.25
CA SER A 493 -10.64 2.16 7.78
C SER A 493 -9.15 2.39 8.00
N THR A 494 -8.39 2.56 6.92
CA THR A 494 -6.93 2.49 6.97
C THR A 494 -6.31 3.88 6.87
N ILE A 495 -5.51 4.26 7.88
CA ILE A 495 -4.69 5.48 7.85
C ILE A 495 -3.23 5.06 7.76
N GLY A 496 -2.52 5.62 6.81
CA GLY A 496 -1.11 5.36 6.59
C GLY A 496 -0.27 6.64 6.55
N LEU A 497 1.01 6.47 6.36
CA LEU A 497 1.98 7.57 6.35
C LEU A 497 3.05 7.36 5.27
N VAL A 498 3.71 8.45 4.90
CA VAL A 498 4.86 8.46 4.01
C VAL A 498 5.94 9.40 4.55
N GLY A 499 7.20 9.10 4.24
CA GLY A 499 8.30 10.03 4.46
C GLY A 499 8.74 10.18 5.91
N MET A 500 8.69 9.13 6.74
CA MET A 500 9.17 9.24 8.13
C MET A 500 10.64 9.69 8.20
N ASN A 501 11.48 9.21 7.28
CA ASN A 501 12.86 9.64 7.18
C ASN A 501 12.97 11.15 6.92
N GLU A 502 12.26 11.66 5.93
CA GLU A 502 12.24 13.09 5.60
C GLU A 502 11.51 13.91 6.67
N THR A 503 10.59 13.32 7.42
CA THR A 503 9.97 13.94 8.61
C THR A 503 11.01 14.25 9.67
N CYS A 504 11.88 13.31 9.98
CA CYS A 504 12.98 13.49 10.93
C CYS A 504 13.97 14.54 10.46
N LEU A 505 14.29 14.58 9.16
CA LEU A 505 15.16 15.58 8.55
C LEU A 505 14.56 17.01 8.56
N ASN A 506 13.24 17.13 8.32
CA ASN A 506 12.56 18.42 8.30
C ASN A 506 12.21 18.94 9.70
N ALA A 507 12.14 18.08 10.72
CA ALA A 507 11.91 18.47 12.10
C ALA A 507 13.05 19.35 12.63
N ASN A 508 12.78 20.65 12.85
CA ASN A 508 13.80 21.62 13.24
C ASN A 508 14.46 21.33 14.59
N TRP A 509 13.81 20.57 15.46
CA TRP A 509 14.30 20.11 16.76
C TRP A 509 15.11 18.82 16.69
N LEU A 510 15.19 18.15 15.52
CA LEU A 510 15.87 16.87 15.36
C LEU A 510 16.96 16.92 14.28
N ARG A 511 16.60 17.23 13.03
CA ARG A 511 17.51 17.38 11.87
C ARG A 511 18.43 16.16 11.64
N MET A 512 17.93 14.97 11.86
CA MET A 512 18.65 13.70 11.68
C MET A 512 17.77 12.74 10.85
N ASP A 513 18.40 11.85 10.09
CA ASP A 513 17.70 10.79 9.36
C ASP A 513 17.51 9.54 10.23
N LEU A 514 16.76 8.55 9.71
CA LEU A 514 16.44 7.31 10.45
C LEU A 514 17.64 6.40 10.73
N THR A 515 18.84 6.73 10.27
CA THR A 515 20.05 5.99 10.62
C THR A 515 20.52 6.32 12.04
N HIS A 516 20.02 7.39 12.65
CA HIS A 516 20.37 7.87 13.98
C HIS A 516 19.35 7.41 15.04
N ALA A 517 19.84 7.01 16.21
CA ALA A 517 19.02 6.48 17.30
C ALA A 517 17.92 7.45 17.78
N ASP A 518 18.19 8.76 17.83
CA ASP A 518 17.20 9.77 18.26
C ASP A 518 16.07 9.90 17.22
N ALA A 519 16.37 9.78 15.92
CA ALA A 519 15.37 9.77 14.87
C ALA A 519 14.53 8.48 14.92
N GLN A 520 15.14 7.32 15.16
CA GLN A 520 14.43 6.05 15.35
C GLN A 520 13.49 6.12 16.56
N LYS A 521 13.94 6.70 17.65
CA LYS A 521 13.11 6.92 18.85
C LYS A 521 11.91 7.82 18.52
N PHE A 522 12.15 8.95 17.86
CA PHE A 522 11.07 9.86 17.46
C PHE A 522 10.09 9.18 16.51
N ALA A 523 10.57 8.45 15.51
CA ALA A 523 9.72 7.68 14.63
C ALA A 523 8.84 6.66 15.40
N GLY A 524 9.42 5.95 16.37
CA GLY A 524 8.68 5.05 17.24
C GLY A 524 7.58 5.75 18.04
N GLU A 525 7.87 6.93 18.61
CA GLU A 525 6.90 7.76 19.34
C GLU A 525 5.75 8.23 18.42
N VAL A 526 6.05 8.63 17.18
CA VAL A 526 5.02 9.04 16.21
C VAL A 526 4.10 7.87 15.86
N LEU A 527 4.65 6.67 15.61
CA LEU A 527 3.86 5.48 15.30
C LEU A 527 2.94 5.07 16.49
N ASP A 528 3.45 5.15 17.72
CA ASP A 528 2.67 4.86 18.91
C ASP A 528 1.53 5.89 19.09
N HIS A 529 1.83 7.18 18.94
CA HIS A 529 0.83 8.24 18.98
C HIS A 529 -0.28 8.03 17.93
N MET A 530 0.08 7.69 16.69
CA MET A 530 -0.91 7.41 15.65
C MET A 530 -1.78 6.20 16.00
N ARG A 531 -1.21 5.14 16.58
CA ARG A 531 -1.98 3.97 17.04
C ARG A 531 -2.97 4.30 18.14
N ASP A 532 -2.55 5.11 19.11
CA ASP A 532 -3.44 5.55 20.20
C ASP A 532 -4.63 6.34 19.64
N LYS A 533 -4.40 7.26 18.71
CA LYS A 533 -5.46 8.00 18.03
C LYS A 533 -6.41 7.08 17.23
N LEU A 534 -5.90 6.04 16.60
CA LEU A 534 -6.78 5.07 15.90
C LEU A 534 -7.68 4.31 16.87
N SER A 535 -7.20 4.02 18.08
CA SER A 535 -8.02 3.42 19.14
C SER A 535 -9.15 4.36 19.57
N ASP A 536 -8.86 5.67 19.68
CA ASP A 536 -9.88 6.69 19.97
C ASP A 536 -10.95 6.74 18.87
N TYR A 537 -10.53 6.64 17.58
CA TYR A 537 -11.48 6.63 16.46
C TYR A 537 -12.36 5.37 16.45
N GLN A 538 -11.83 4.21 16.84
CA GLN A 538 -12.63 3.00 16.99
C GLN A 538 -13.74 3.18 18.03
N VAL A 539 -13.44 3.85 19.14
CA VAL A 539 -14.44 4.21 20.17
C VAL A 539 -15.44 5.24 19.64
N LYS A 540 -14.94 6.31 19.00
CA LYS A 540 -15.76 7.43 18.50
C LYS A 540 -16.73 7.04 17.40
N TYR A 541 -16.29 6.26 16.42
CA TYR A 541 -17.07 5.94 15.22
C TYR A 541 -17.69 4.54 15.24
N GLY A 542 -17.24 3.66 16.13
CA GLY A 542 -17.68 2.27 16.19
C GLY A 542 -17.18 1.39 15.03
N ASP A 543 -16.29 1.89 14.19
CA ASP A 543 -15.70 1.20 13.05
C ASP A 543 -14.30 0.65 13.39
N LEU A 544 -13.78 -0.25 12.58
CA LEU A 544 -12.41 -0.74 12.71
C LEU A 544 -11.44 0.22 12.03
N TYR A 545 -10.34 0.54 12.72
CA TYR A 545 -9.24 1.36 12.19
C TYR A 545 -7.92 0.62 12.33
N ASN A 546 -7.01 0.82 11.39
CA ASN A 546 -5.65 0.29 11.44
C ASN A 546 -4.61 1.28 10.90
N LEU A 547 -3.35 1.10 11.31
CA LEU A 547 -2.19 1.86 10.86
C LEU A 547 -1.46 1.09 9.77
N GLU A 548 -1.29 1.70 8.60
CA GLU A 548 -0.65 1.09 7.47
C GLU A 548 0.73 1.68 7.16
N ALA A 549 1.69 0.82 6.89
CA ALA A 549 2.87 1.21 6.14
C ALA A 549 2.50 1.34 4.67
N THR A 550 2.01 2.51 4.27
CA THR A 550 1.41 2.71 2.95
C THR A 550 2.37 2.35 1.81
N PRO A 551 1.93 1.55 0.83
CA PRO A 551 2.67 1.31 -0.40
C PRO A 551 2.63 2.55 -1.31
N ALA A 552 3.46 3.54 -1.02
CA ALA A 552 3.45 4.82 -1.69
C ALA A 552 4.26 4.77 -3.00
N GLU A 553 3.60 4.45 -4.10
CA GLU A 553 4.20 4.51 -5.45
C GLU A 553 4.13 5.92 -6.03
N SER A 554 2.96 6.26 -6.60
CA SER A 554 2.70 7.62 -7.09
C SER A 554 2.56 8.63 -5.97
N THR A 555 2.05 8.21 -4.83
CA THR A 555 1.84 9.06 -3.66
C THR A 555 3.15 9.67 -3.19
N ALA A 556 4.22 8.88 -3.06
CA ALA A 556 5.53 9.36 -2.63
C ALA A 556 6.10 10.45 -3.56
N TYR A 557 5.98 10.26 -4.86
CA TYR A 557 6.40 11.24 -5.87
C TYR A 557 5.48 12.45 -5.91
N ARG A 558 4.15 12.24 -5.92
CA ARG A 558 3.16 13.31 -5.98
C ARG A 558 3.30 14.29 -4.82
N LEU A 559 3.41 13.77 -3.59
CA LEU A 559 3.50 14.61 -2.40
C LEU A 559 4.83 15.37 -2.36
N ALA A 560 5.95 14.70 -2.62
CA ALA A 560 7.27 15.36 -2.65
C ALA A 560 7.36 16.44 -3.74
N LYS A 561 6.85 16.16 -4.94
CA LYS A 561 6.83 17.13 -6.02
C LYS A 561 6.01 18.38 -5.68
N HIS A 562 4.81 18.17 -5.14
CA HIS A 562 3.94 19.27 -4.74
C HIS A 562 4.57 20.12 -3.62
N ASP A 563 5.23 19.44 -2.68
CA ASP A 563 5.93 20.11 -1.58
C ASP A 563 7.12 20.93 -2.07
N LYS A 564 7.92 20.39 -2.99
CA LYS A 564 9.04 21.13 -3.60
C LYS A 564 8.58 22.37 -4.39
N GLU A 565 7.46 22.28 -5.09
CA GLU A 565 6.86 23.42 -5.81
C GLU A 565 6.38 24.51 -4.84
N GLN A 566 5.86 24.15 -3.68
CA GLN A 566 5.30 25.07 -2.69
C GLN A 566 6.33 25.56 -1.67
N TYR A 567 7.26 24.69 -1.27
CA TYR A 567 8.28 24.90 -0.26
C TYR A 567 9.65 24.47 -0.80
N PRO A 568 10.37 25.31 -1.55
CA PRO A 568 11.62 24.93 -2.20
C PRO A 568 12.69 24.36 -1.25
N ASP A 569 12.70 24.81 0.01
CA ASP A 569 13.67 24.39 1.03
C ASP A 569 13.31 23.10 1.77
N ILE A 570 12.13 22.50 1.49
CA ILE A 570 11.74 21.24 2.12
C ILE A 570 12.69 20.12 1.69
N ILE A 571 13.10 19.29 2.64
CA ILE A 571 14.03 18.19 2.40
C ILE A 571 13.21 16.99 1.86
N CYS A 572 13.58 16.54 0.66
CA CYS A 572 13.09 15.33 0.01
C CYS A 572 14.26 14.42 -0.33
N ALA A 573 14.01 13.16 -0.58
CA ALA A 573 14.92 12.25 -1.26
C ALA A 573 14.88 12.50 -2.78
N GLY A 574 15.87 12.00 -3.52
CA GLY A 574 16.00 12.17 -4.97
C GLY A 574 16.61 13.48 -5.38
N THR A 575 16.27 13.95 -6.58
CA THR A 575 16.76 15.21 -7.17
C THR A 575 15.66 16.27 -7.20
N GLU A 576 16.00 17.51 -7.52
CA GLU A 576 15.00 18.58 -7.69
C GLU A 576 13.99 18.27 -8.79
N GLU A 577 14.40 17.62 -9.88
CA GLU A 577 13.53 17.24 -10.99
C GLU A 577 12.73 15.96 -10.71
N SER A 578 13.23 15.12 -9.82
CA SER A 578 12.64 13.82 -9.49
C SER A 578 12.61 13.55 -7.98
N PRO A 579 11.95 14.44 -7.21
CA PRO A 579 11.87 14.27 -5.76
C PRO A 579 10.94 13.10 -5.41
N TYR A 580 11.22 12.44 -4.29
CA TYR A 580 10.32 11.47 -3.70
C TYR A 580 10.42 11.48 -2.17
N TYR A 581 9.41 10.93 -1.50
CA TYR A 581 9.48 10.61 -0.09
C TYR A 581 9.72 9.12 0.10
N THR A 582 10.56 8.77 1.07
CA THR A 582 10.79 7.38 1.45
C THR A 582 9.47 6.74 1.90
N ASN A 583 9.21 5.49 1.49
CA ASN A 583 7.99 4.81 1.88
C ASN A 583 7.90 4.62 3.40
N SER A 584 6.76 4.99 3.97
CA SER A 584 6.43 4.78 5.39
C SER A 584 7.56 5.18 6.34
N SER A 585 8.04 4.25 7.16
CA SER A 585 9.21 4.41 8.06
C SER A 585 10.43 3.60 7.60
N ASN A 586 10.52 3.33 6.30
CA ASN A 586 11.67 2.61 5.75
C ASN A 586 12.94 3.47 5.85
N LEU A 587 14.10 2.79 5.91
CA LEU A 587 15.41 3.44 5.80
C LEU A 587 15.61 4.08 4.42
N PRO A 588 16.45 5.11 4.31
CA PRO A 588 16.92 5.61 3.03
C PRO A 588 17.53 4.48 2.20
N VAL A 589 17.15 4.37 0.93
CA VAL A 589 17.51 3.24 0.07
C VAL A 589 19.03 3.11 -0.20
N TRP A 590 19.80 4.15 0.06
CA TRP A 590 21.25 4.23 -0.11
C TRP A 590 22.05 3.88 1.16
N PHE A 591 21.39 3.63 2.31
CA PHE A 591 22.06 3.61 3.62
C PHE A 591 23.10 2.49 3.74
N THR A 592 22.69 1.24 3.61
CA THR A 592 23.58 0.09 3.85
C THR A 592 23.37 -1.03 2.83
N ASP A 593 24.41 -1.84 2.63
CA ASP A 593 24.35 -3.10 1.91
C ASP A 593 24.34 -4.32 2.84
N ASP A 594 24.33 -4.10 4.17
CA ASP A 594 24.16 -5.12 5.18
C ASP A 594 22.67 -5.29 5.53
N ILE A 595 22.13 -6.49 5.25
CA ILE A 595 20.74 -6.85 5.50
C ILE A 595 20.39 -6.76 6.98
N PHE A 596 21.28 -7.25 7.84
CA PHE A 596 20.99 -7.39 9.26
C PHE A 596 21.09 -6.04 9.98
N GLU A 597 22.05 -5.19 9.62
CA GLU A 597 22.11 -3.81 10.09
C GLU A 597 20.80 -3.05 9.76
N ALA A 598 20.28 -3.21 8.54
CA ALA A 598 19.02 -2.59 8.16
C ALA A 598 17.83 -3.16 8.95
N MET A 599 17.82 -4.48 9.20
CA MET A 599 16.74 -5.13 9.94
C MET A 599 16.74 -4.75 11.40
N ASP A 600 17.90 -4.63 12.06
CA ASP A 600 18.01 -4.21 13.46
C ASP A 600 17.38 -2.84 13.70
N ILE A 601 17.48 -1.92 12.73
CA ILE A 601 16.85 -0.60 12.79
C ILE A 601 15.35 -0.68 12.48
N GLN A 602 14.96 -1.52 11.49
CA GLN A 602 13.58 -1.58 11.01
C GLN A 602 12.66 -2.41 11.92
N ASP A 603 13.18 -3.45 12.56
CA ASP A 603 12.38 -4.38 13.36
C ASP A 603 11.54 -3.68 14.44
N PRO A 604 12.09 -2.76 15.29
CA PRO A 604 11.31 -2.03 16.29
C PRO A 604 10.21 -1.12 15.70
N LEU A 605 10.37 -0.65 14.47
CA LEU A 605 9.40 0.21 13.79
C LEU A 605 8.32 -0.60 13.09
N GLN A 606 8.71 -1.66 12.39
CA GLN A 606 7.82 -2.48 11.57
C GLN A 606 6.76 -3.22 12.41
N VAL A 607 7.08 -3.63 13.62
CA VAL A 607 6.14 -4.29 14.54
C VAL A 607 5.03 -3.36 15.05
N LYS A 608 5.19 -2.04 14.93
CA LYS A 608 4.21 -1.05 15.36
C LYS A 608 3.05 -0.89 14.39
N TYR A 609 3.21 -1.29 13.13
CA TYR A 609 2.12 -1.25 12.16
C TYR A 609 1.14 -2.41 12.37
N THR A 610 -0.13 -2.13 12.16
CA THR A 610 -1.21 -3.13 12.18
C THR A 610 -1.65 -3.55 10.78
N SER A 611 -1.05 -2.94 9.74
CA SER A 611 -1.32 -3.23 8.34
C SER A 611 -0.14 -2.84 7.44
N GLY A 612 -0.04 -3.46 6.29
CA GLY A 612 0.78 -3.01 5.15
C GLY A 612 2.29 -3.02 5.31
N THR A 613 2.81 -3.45 6.46
CA THR A 613 4.25 -3.44 6.68
C THR A 613 4.93 -4.59 5.94
N VAL A 614 6.06 -4.32 5.30
CA VAL A 614 6.91 -5.32 4.65
C VAL A 614 8.36 -4.85 4.61
N PHE A 615 9.28 -5.77 4.89
CA PHE A 615 10.71 -5.54 4.65
C PHE A 615 11.13 -6.17 3.32
N HIS A 616 11.66 -5.36 2.42
CA HIS A 616 12.16 -5.81 1.12
C HIS A 616 13.67 -5.99 1.16
N VAL A 617 14.13 -7.21 0.97
CA VAL A 617 15.56 -7.51 0.79
C VAL A 617 15.89 -7.33 -0.69
N PHE A 618 16.23 -6.12 -1.10
CA PHE A 618 16.60 -5.80 -2.49
C PHE A 618 17.99 -6.35 -2.82
N LEU A 619 18.03 -7.29 -3.76
CA LEU A 619 19.26 -7.90 -4.25
C LEU A 619 19.48 -7.51 -5.72
N GLY A 620 20.72 -7.21 -6.09
CA GLY A 620 21.07 -6.85 -7.46
C GLY A 620 20.94 -7.99 -8.46
N GLN A 621 20.95 -9.20 -7.97
CA GLN A 621 20.86 -10.40 -8.81
C GLN A 621 20.31 -11.59 -8.04
N LYS A 622 20.02 -12.65 -8.76
CA LYS A 622 19.63 -13.95 -8.20
C LYS A 622 20.69 -14.45 -7.19
N VAL A 623 20.25 -14.96 -6.04
CA VAL A 623 21.11 -15.73 -5.13
C VAL A 623 21.53 -17.02 -5.83
N SER A 624 22.80 -17.38 -5.76
CA SER A 624 23.38 -18.47 -6.55
C SER A 624 22.85 -19.87 -6.20
N ASP A 625 22.42 -20.06 -4.94
CA ASP A 625 21.98 -21.36 -4.43
C ASP A 625 20.66 -21.22 -3.63
N TRP A 626 19.72 -22.12 -3.86
CA TRP A 626 18.46 -22.18 -3.12
C TRP A 626 18.66 -22.46 -1.62
N LYS A 627 19.72 -23.19 -1.23
CA LYS A 627 20.06 -23.44 0.17
C LYS A 627 20.50 -22.17 0.87
N ALA A 628 21.25 -21.31 0.18
CA ALA A 628 21.61 -19.99 0.69
C ALA A 628 20.37 -19.11 0.88
N THR A 629 19.43 -19.16 -0.07
CA THR A 629 18.13 -18.44 0.05
C THR A 629 17.31 -18.97 1.23
N ARG A 630 17.20 -20.30 1.39
CA ARG A 630 16.54 -20.93 2.55
C ARG A 630 17.16 -20.46 3.86
N THR A 631 18.49 -20.49 3.93
CA THR A 631 19.23 -20.04 5.12
C THR A 631 18.96 -18.58 5.43
N LEU A 632 18.95 -17.71 4.43
CA LEU A 632 18.64 -16.29 4.61
C LEU A 632 17.21 -16.11 5.13
N VAL A 633 16.22 -16.73 4.49
CA VAL A 633 14.80 -16.64 4.91
C VAL A 633 14.63 -17.17 6.34
N ARG A 634 15.25 -18.30 6.67
CA ARG A 634 15.23 -18.87 8.02
C ARG A 634 15.88 -17.97 9.07
N LYS A 635 17.07 -17.40 8.77
CA LYS A 635 17.77 -16.48 9.67
C LYS A 635 16.92 -15.25 9.99
N ILE A 636 16.27 -14.68 8.99
CA ILE A 636 15.35 -13.56 9.19
C ILE A 636 14.19 -13.97 10.09
N ALA A 637 13.56 -15.12 9.80
CA ALA A 637 12.40 -15.60 10.55
C ALA A 637 12.72 -15.86 12.03
N GLU A 638 13.90 -16.43 12.34
CA GLU A 638 14.27 -16.85 13.69
C GLU A 638 14.85 -15.71 14.54
N ASN A 639 15.46 -14.68 13.94
CA ASN A 639 16.20 -13.65 14.68
C ASN A 639 15.51 -12.28 14.71
N HIS A 640 14.50 -12.04 13.86
CA HIS A 640 13.79 -10.77 13.79
C HIS A 640 12.29 -10.95 14.00
N LYS A 641 11.67 -9.92 14.57
CA LYS A 641 10.21 -9.86 14.77
C LYS A 641 9.45 -9.30 13.58
N LEU A 642 10.17 -8.98 12.48
CA LEU A 642 9.58 -8.48 11.24
C LEU A 642 8.35 -9.29 10.87
N PRO A 643 7.15 -8.69 10.82
CA PRO A 643 5.92 -9.45 10.60
C PRO A 643 5.82 -10.05 9.20
N TYR A 644 6.44 -9.37 8.21
CA TYR A 644 6.25 -9.68 6.80
C TYR A 644 7.48 -9.22 6.01
N TYR A 645 8.05 -10.09 5.20
CA TYR A 645 9.24 -9.76 4.41
C TYR A 645 9.30 -10.56 3.11
N THR A 646 10.16 -10.14 2.21
CA THR A 646 10.40 -10.82 0.92
C THR A 646 11.82 -10.60 0.44
N ILE A 647 12.36 -11.60 -0.25
CA ILE A 647 13.63 -11.48 -0.99
C ILE A 647 13.30 -10.93 -2.38
N SER A 648 13.98 -9.88 -2.81
CA SER A 648 13.61 -9.11 -4.01
C SER A 648 14.81 -8.96 -4.96
N PRO A 649 15.17 -10.02 -5.72
CA PRO A 649 16.21 -9.94 -6.75
C PRO A 649 15.75 -9.05 -7.92
N THR A 650 16.71 -8.38 -8.59
CA THR A 650 16.49 -7.75 -9.88
C THR A 650 16.77 -8.77 -11.00
N TYR A 651 15.94 -8.77 -12.04
CA TYR A 651 16.13 -9.61 -13.24
C TYR A 651 15.66 -8.91 -14.50
N SER A 652 16.09 -9.40 -15.64
CA SER A 652 15.72 -8.85 -16.95
C SER A 652 15.11 -9.92 -17.83
N VAL A 653 14.29 -9.53 -18.78
CA VAL A 653 13.65 -10.44 -19.75
C VAL A 653 13.88 -9.92 -21.17
N CYS A 654 14.49 -10.76 -22.02
CA CYS A 654 14.54 -10.55 -23.44
C CYS A 654 13.37 -11.26 -24.12
N GLN A 655 12.69 -10.61 -25.06
CA GLN A 655 11.56 -11.22 -25.76
C GLN A 655 11.92 -12.50 -26.55
N ASP A 656 13.18 -12.57 -27.05
CA ASP A 656 13.65 -13.69 -27.87
C ASP A 656 14.42 -14.75 -27.04
N HIS A 657 15.07 -14.35 -25.92
CA HIS A 657 15.98 -15.21 -25.17
C HIS A 657 15.52 -15.45 -23.70
N GLY A 658 14.38 -14.88 -23.31
CA GLY A 658 13.77 -15.12 -21.99
C GLY A 658 14.52 -14.45 -20.85
N TYR A 659 14.58 -15.14 -19.69
CA TYR A 659 15.11 -14.65 -18.42
C TYR A 659 16.63 -14.42 -18.43
N ILE A 660 17.05 -13.28 -17.89
CA ILE A 660 18.45 -12.88 -17.66
C ILE A 660 18.59 -12.44 -16.21
N ALA A 661 19.58 -12.95 -15.48
CA ALA A 661 19.82 -12.57 -14.08
C ALA A 661 20.37 -11.14 -14.00
N GLY A 662 19.89 -10.35 -13.02
CA GLY A 662 20.39 -9.01 -12.75
C GLY A 662 19.81 -7.91 -13.66
N GLU A 663 20.32 -6.72 -13.47
CA GLU A 663 19.96 -5.51 -14.23
C GLU A 663 20.72 -5.48 -15.57
N VAL A 664 20.08 -5.92 -16.61
CA VAL A 664 20.66 -5.99 -17.97
C VAL A 664 19.72 -5.30 -18.95
N TRP A 665 20.06 -4.10 -19.42
CA TRP A 665 19.25 -3.26 -20.31
C TRP A 665 19.29 -3.66 -21.78
N GLU A 666 20.30 -4.39 -22.18
CA GLU A 666 20.49 -4.89 -23.53
C GLU A 666 20.85 -6.37 -23.50
N CYS A 667 20.13 -7.17 -24.26
CA CYS A 667 20.35 -8.61 -24.30
C CYS A 667 21.77 -8.95 -24.80
N PRO A 668 22.57 -9.73 -24.05
CA PRO A 668 23.93 -10.08 -24.45
C PRO A 668 24.02 -10.96 -25.70
N VAL A 669 22.88 -11.54 -26.15
CA VAL A 669 22.83 -12.44 -27.30
C VAL A 669 22.36 -11.71 -28.56
N CYS A 670 21.23 -10.98 -28.51
CA CYS A 670 20.65 -10.36 -29.70
C CYS A 670 20.75 -8.82 -29.71
N HIS A 671 21.33 -8.20 -28.68
CA HIS A 671 21.49 -6.76 -28.53
C HIS A 671 20.18 -5.94 -28.59
N LYS A 672 19.02 -6.58 -28.40
CA LYS A 672 17.74 -5.89 -28.26
C LYS A 672 17.57 -5.39 -26.83
N LYS A 673 16.78 -4.33 -26.66
CA LYS A 673 16.40 -3.83 -25.33
C LYS A 673 15.63 -4.90 -24.57
N THR A 674 15.95 -5.04 -23.30
CA THR A 674 15.29 -5.95 -22.36
C THR A 674 14.28 -5.21 -21.48
N GLU A 675 13.38 -5.93 -20.88
CA GLU A 675 12.54 -5.43 -19.79
C GLU A 675 13.25 -5.74 -18.46
N VAL A 676 13.69 -4.69 -17.73
CA VAL A 676 14.32 -4.84 -16.41
C VAL A 676 13.24 -4.85 -15.35
N TYR A 677 13.12 -5.94 -14.59
CA TYR A 677 12.13 -6.12 -13.56
C TYR A 677 12.74 -5.94 -12.17
N SER A 678 12.15 -5.06 -11.39
CA SER A 678 12.41 -4.93 -9.96
C SER A 678 11.10 -4.69 -9.22
N ARG A 679 11.12 -4.91 -7.91
CA ARG A 679 9.93 -4.69 -7.07
C ARG A 679 9.79 -3.18 -6.81
N ILE A 680 8.69 -2.60 -7.29
CA ILE A 680 8.47 -1.16 -7.12
C ILE A 680 8.12 -0.83 -5.67
N THR A 681 7.10 -1.47 -5.15
CA THR A 681 6.72 -1.41 -3.73
C THR A 681 6.16 -2.73 -3.24
N GLY A 682 5.25 -3.36 -3.94
CA GLY A 682 4.58 -4.59 -3.54
C GLY A 682 4.62 -5.69 -4.58
N TYR A 683 4.92 -5.37 -5.83
CA TYR A 683 4.93 -6.31 -6.94
C TYR A 683 6.02 -5.95 -7.94
N TYR A 684 6.40 -6.91 -8.75
CA TYR A 684 7.39 -6.72 -9.82
C TYR A 684 6.79 -6.00 -11.00
N ARG A 685 7.58 -5.11 -11.57
CA ARG A 685 7.19 -4.30 -12.71
C ARG A 685 8.42 -3.90 -13.52
N PRO A 686 8.32 -3.79 -14.85
CA PRO A 686 9.41 -3.22 -15.64
C PRO A 686 9.76 -1.81 -15.15
N VAL A 687 11.03 -1.57 -14.80
CA VAL A 687 11.53 -0.29 -14.31
C VAL A 687 11.26 0.84 -15.32
N GLN A 688 11.26 0.51 -16.61
CA GLN A 688 10.93 1.44 -17.69
C GLN A 688 9.52 2.04 -17.60
N ASN A 689 8.62 1.39 -16.83
CA ASN A 689 7.23 1.80 -16.65
C ASN A 689 6.97 2.50 -15.31
N TRP A 690 8.02 2.84 -14.55
CA TRP A 690 7.89 3.53 -13.27
C TRP A 690 7.78 5.05 -13.45
N ASN A 691 7.18 5.75 -12.48
CA ASN A 691 7.23 7.21 -12.44
C ASN A 691 8.65 7.70 -12.15
N THR A 692 8.92 8.99 -12.43
CA THR A 692 10.26 9.56 -12.34
C THR A 692 10.84 9.47 -10.93
N GLY A 693 10.05 9.71 -9.88
CA GLY A 693 10.50 9.60 -8.48
C GLY A 693 10.89 8.17 -8.11
N LYS A 694 10.09 7.16 -8.51
CA LYS A 694 10.42 5.75 -8.27
C LYS A 694 11.59 5.26 -9.11
N THR A 695 11.74 5.77 -10.33
CA THR A 695 12.94 5.49 -11.16
C THR A 695 14.18 6.09 -10.50
N GLN A 696 14.08 7.27 -9.88
CA GLN A 696 15.19 7.88 -9.15
C GLN A 696 15.53 7.07 -7.88
N GLU A 697 14.52 6.66 -7.12
CA GLU A 697 14.70 5.75 -5.97
C GLU A 697 15.44 4.46 -6.38
N PHE A 698 15.07 3.85 -7.51
CA PHE A 698 15.73 2.65 -8.02
C PHE A 698 17.22 2.89 -8.30
N LYS A 699 17.57 4.02 -8.91
CA LYS A 699 18.97 4.39 -9.19
C LYS A 699 19.80 4.63 -7.92
N GLU A 700 19.16 5.08 -6.85
CA GLU A 700 19.80 5.35 -5.56
C GLU A 700 19.87 4.14 -4.64
N ARG A 701 19.14 3.04 -4.99
CA ARG A 701 19.14 1.82 -4.18
C ARG A 701 20.55 1.24 -4.07
N LYS A 702 21.00 1.10 -2.83
CA LYS A 702 22.13 0.27 -2.48
C LYS A 702 21.62 -1.15 -2.26
N GLU A 703 21.99 -2.04 -3.15
CA GLU A 703 21.55 -3.43 -3.11
C GLU A 703 22.24 -4.15 -1.96
N TYR A 704 21.46 -4.94 -1.25
CA TYR A 704 22.01 -5.78 -0.19
C TYR A 704 22.89 -6.85 -0.79
N LYS A 705 24.04 -7.09 -0.16
CA LYS A 705 24.91 -8.19 -0.52
C LYS A 705 24.39 -9.45 0.14
N PRO A 706 24.11 -10.50 -0.63
CA PRO A 706 23.74 -11.80 -0.06
C PRO A 706 24.96 -12.51 0.56
N GLU A 707 26.04 -11.84 0.81
CA GLU A 707 27.10 -12.38 1.65
C GLU A 707 26.47 -12.69 3.00
N ILE A 708 25.87 -13.89 3.02
CA ILE A 708 25.89 -14.69 4.22
C ILE A 708 27.39 -14.85 4.43
N SER A 709 28.05 -13.89 5.07
CA SER A 709 29.35 -14.13 5.65
C SER A 709 29.14 -15.41 6.41
N ALA A 710 29.84 -16.47 6.00
CA ALA A 710 29.72 -17.77 6.66
C ALA A 710 29.79 -17.42 8.13
N ALA A 711 28.71 -17.61 8.85
CA ALA A 711 28.55 -17.04 10.17
C ALA A 711 29.76 -17.53 10.94
N MET A 712 30.56 -16.62 11.42
CA MET A 712 31.88 -16.96 11.95
C MET A 712 31.65 -18.00 13.03
N PRO A 713 32.12 -19.26 12.86
CA PRO A 713 31.89 -20.31 13.82
C PRO A 713 32.22 -19.84 15.24
N ILE A 714 31.41 -20.19 16.20
CA ILE A 714 31.69 -19.88 17.61
C ILE A 714 32.34 -21.08 18.27
N LEU A 715 33.53 -20.88 18.78
CA LEU A 715 34.22 -21.90 19.59
C LEU A 715 34.04 -21.58 21.09
N PHE A 716 33.21 -22.34 21.76
CA PHE A 716 33.05 -22.27 23.20
C PHE A 716 34.26 -22.92 23.90
N THR A 717 34.86 -22.16 24.82
CA THR A 717 36.04 -22.59 25.58
C THR A 717 35.88 -22.20 27.05
N THR A 718 36.78 -22.65 27.90
CA THR A 718 36.97 -22.11 29.26
C THR A 718 38.47 -21.91 29.53
N LYS A 719 38.81 -21.06 30.51
CA LYS A 719 40.20 -20.75 30.90
C LYS A 719 40.97 -21.99 31.32
N THR A 720 40.30 -23.01 31.83
CA THR A 720 40.90 -24.23 32.38
C THR A 720 40.79 -25.44 31.44
N CYS A 721 40.28 -25.29 30.23
CA CYS A 721 40.09 -26.39 29.31
C CYS A 721 41.39 -26.88 28.67
N PRO A 722 41.85 -28.12 28.93
CA PRO A 722 43.13 -28.62 28.43
C PRO A 722 43.07 -28.93 26.92
N ASN A 723 41.88 -29.20 26.37
CA ASN A 723 41.65 -29.60 24.99
C ASN A 723 41.35 -28.44 24.04
N CYS A 724 41.00 -27.25 24.55
CA CYS A 724 40.64 -26.09 23.76
C CYS A 724 41.78 -25.53 22.89
N PRO A 725 43.07 -25.56 23.34
CA PRO A 725 44.20 -25.18 22.50
C PRO A 725 44.33 -26.01 21.23
N ALA A 726 44.12 -27.34 21.33
CA ALA A 726 44.20 -28.23 20.18
C ALA A 726 43.09 -27.97 19.14
N ALA A 727 41.87 -27.65 19.60
CA ALA A 727 40.78 -27.24 18.71
C ALA A 727 41.10 -25.93 17.97
N LYS A 728 41.58 -24.91 18.69
CA LYS A 728 42.01 -23.60 18.12
C LYS A 728 43.08 -23.78 17.06
N ALA A 729 44.18 -24.49 17.40
CA ALA A 729 45.30 -24.73 16.49
C ALA A 729 44.87 -25.44 15.18
N ASN A 730 43.89 -26.36 15.25
CA ASN A 730 43.39 -27.03 14.06
C ASN A 730 42.50 -26.15 13.18
N LEU A 731 41.66 -25.33 13.76
CA LEU A 731 40.85 -24.33 13.01
C LEU A 731 41.76 -23.32 12.32
N GLU A 732 42.76 -22.78 13.03
CA GLU A 732 43.75 -21.84 12.51
C GLU A 732 44.59 -22.44 11.39
N LYS A 733 45.09 -23.68 11.58
CA LYS A 733 45.87 -24.42 10.55
C LYS A 733 45.08 -24.61 9.26
N ARG A 734 43.75 -24.64 9.32
CA ARG A 734 42.83 -24.80 8.18
C ARG A 734 42.31 -23.48 7.64
N GLY A 735 42.79 -22.33 8.13
CA GLY A 735 42.35 -21.00 7.69
C GLY A 735 40.88 -20.69 8.02
N ILE A 736 40.32 -21.39 9.03
CA ILE A 736 38.91 -21.16 9.43
C ILE A 736 38.93 -20.05 10.48
N ALA A 737 38.31 -18.90 10.14
CA ALA A 737 38.05 -17.83 11.08
C ALA A 737 36.92 -18.25 12.06
N TYR A 738 37.07 -17.95 13.34
CA TYR A 738 36.10 -18.31 14.38
C TYR A 738 36.12 -17.29 15.53
N LYS A 739 34.99 -17.13 16.22
CA LYS A 739 34.86 -16.33 17.44
C LYS A 739 35.06 -17.22 18.67
N VAL A 740 35.91 -16.80 19.60
CA VAL A 740 36.09 -17.53 20.89
C VAL A 740 35.15 -16.93 21.92
N VAL A 741 34.39 -17.78 22.58
CA VAL A 741 33.47 -17.39 23.68
C VAL A 741 33.80 -18.22 24.92
N ASP A 742 33.99 -17.58 26.07
CA ASP A 742 34.12 -18.28 27.33
C ASP A 742 32.73 -18.73 27.81
N ALA A 743 32.51 -20.03 27.91
CA ALA A 743 31.21 -20.60 28.25
C ALA A 743 30.78 -20.31 29.70
N MET A 744 31.73 -20.02 30.59
CA MET A 744 31.44 -19.68 31.99
C MET A 744 31.06 -18.20 32.16
N GLU A 745 31.63 -17.34 31.31
CA GLU A 745 31.36 -15.91 31.34
C GLU A 745 30.10 -15.57 30.51
N ASN A 746 29.64 -16.46 29.59
CA ASN A 746 28.50 -16.27 28.70
C ASN A 746 27.51 -17.45 28.80
N GLN A 747 27.00 -17.67 30.00
CA GLN A 747 26.11 -18.82 30.30
C GLN A 747 24.82 -18.83 29.49
N ASP A 748 24.22 -17.68 29.28
CA ASP A 748 22.99 -17.56 28.47
C ASP A 748 23.21 -18.01 27.02
N LEU A 749 24.35 -17.61 26.44
CA LEU A 749 24.73 -18.02 25.10
C LEU A 749 25.09 -19.53 25.03
N ALA A 750 25.75 -20.03 26.03
CA ALA A 750 26.08 -21.48 26.15
C ALA A 750 24.77 -22.30 26.26
N GLN A 751 23.80 -21.83 27.04
CA GLN A 751 22.51 -22.47 27.18
C GLN A 751 21.72 -22.45 25.88
N LYS A 752 21.73 -21.31 25.16
CA LYS A 752 21.07 -21.15 23.84
C LYS A 752 21.50 -22.25 22.86
N TYR A 753 22.78 -22.61 22.85
CA TYR A 753 23.35 -23.64 21.96
C TYR A 753 23.43 -25.02 22.59
N GLY A 754 22.90 -25.22 23.78
CA GLY A 754 22.99 -26.52 24.47
C GLY A 754 24.41 -26.99 24.74
N VAL A 755 25.36 -26.07 24.99
CA VAL A 755 26.77 -26.36 25.23
C VAL A 755 26.93 -27.01 26.60
N MET A 756 27.15 -28.33 26.63
CA MET A 756 27.31 -29.11 27.86
C MET A 756 28.79 -29.39 28.21
N SER A 757 29.70 -29.17 27.28
CA SER A 757 31.14 -29.39 27.47
C SER A 757 31.98 -28.49 26.55
N VAL A 758 33.26 -28.33 26.83
CA VAL A 758 34.21 -27.57 25.99
C VAL A 758 35.43 -28.38 25.65
N PRO A 759 36.04 -28.21 24.44
CA PRO A 759 35.63 -27.31 23.37
C PRO A 759 34.36 -27.77 22.67
N THR A 760 33.48 -26.84 22.39
CA THR A 760 32.31 -27.05 21.53
C THR A 760 32.35 -25.98 20.45
N LEU A 761 32.25 -26.41 19.19
CA LEU A 761 32.15 -25.56 18.02
C LEU A 761 30.69 -25.49 17.60
N VAL A 762 30.21 -24.30 17.41
CA VAL A 762 28.96 -24.01 16.72
C VAL A 762 29.33 -23.51 15.31
N PRO A 763 29.30 -24.36 14.29
CA PRO A 763 29.70 -24.01 12.93
C PRO A 763 28.89 -22.88 12.33
N ASP A 764 27.60 -22.89 12.60
CA ASP A 764 26.66 -21.83 12.22
C ASP A 764 25.94 -21.33 13.46
N PRO A 765 26.26 -20.12 13.96
CA PRO A 765 25.58 -19.50 15.11
C PRO A 765 24.04 -19.33 14.94
N TYR A 766 23.55 -19.53 13.75
CA TYR A 766 22.13 -19.44 13.43
C TYR A 766 21.46 -20.82 13.35
N ASP A 767 22.24 -21.90 13.39
CA ASP A 767 21.74 -23.28 13.48
C ASP A 767 22.10 -23.89 14.84
N THR A 768 21.14 -23.82 15.77
CA THR A 768 21.30 -24.38 17.12
C THR A 768 21.38 -25.91 17.15
N THR A 769 21.13 -26.56 16.02
CA THR A 769 21.19 -28.04 15.92
C THR A 769 22.54 -28.58 15.44
N SER A 770 23.35 -27.73 14.80
CA SER A 770 24.66 -28.12 14.25
C SER A 770 25.82 -27.95 15.24
N VAL A 771 25.66 -28.39 16.49
CA VAL A 771 26.66 -28.23 17.56
C VAL A 771 27.62 -29.41 17.56
N ILE A 772 28.92 -29.12 17.54
CA ILE A 772 29.99 -30.12 17.48
C ILE A 772 30.79 -30.07 18.77
N SER A 773 30.66 -31.09 19.59
CA SER A 773 31.35 -31.14 20.87
C SER A 773 32.57 -32.09 20.82
N GLY A 774 33.68 -31.63 21.38
CA GLY A 774 34.92 -32.40 21.52
C GLY A 774 35.92 -32.20 20.38
N VAL A 775 37.22 -32.30 20.72
CA VAL A 775 38.35 -31.98 19.82
C VAL A 775 38.33 -32.80 18.53
N SER A 776 38.09 -34.11 18.64
CA SER A 776 38.17 -35.03 17.50
C SER A 776 37.11 -34.69 16.43
N GLN A 777 35.89 -34.37 16.86
CA GLN A 777 34.82 -34.00 15.95
C GLN A 777 35.06 -32.64 15.32
N ILE A 778 35.59 -31.67 16.10
CA ILE A 778 35.96 -30.33 15.59
C ILE A 778 37.05 -30.43 14.53
N ILE A 779 38.08 -31.31 14.76
CA ILE A 779 39.16 -31.57 13.80
C ILE A 779 38.59 -32.18 12.51
N SER A 780 37.69 -33.15 12.61
CA SER A 780 37.04 -33.78 11.45
C SER A 780 36.24 -32.78 10.66
N TRP A 781 35.48 -31.96 11.34
CA TRP A 781 34.72 -30.88 10.70
C TRP A 781 35.64 -29.86 10.03
N ALA A 782 36.70 -29.42 10.72
CA ALA A 782 37.67 -28.48 10.15
C ALA A 782 38.37 -29.05 8.91
N ALA A 783 38.62 -30.35 8.89
CA ALA A 783 39.22 -31.01 7.74
C ALA A 783 38.29 -31.06 6.52
N ALA A 784 36.98 -31.14 6.75
CA ALA A 784 35.97 -31.16 5.69
C ALA A 784 35.65 -29.75 5.15
N ASN A 785 35.77 -28.69 5.98
CA ASN A 785 35.32 -27.35 5.68
C ASN A 785 36.41 -26.28 5.53
N GLY A 786 37.68 -26.63 5.86
CA GLY A 786 38.82 -25.71 5.73
C GLY A 786 39.58 -25.88 4.42
N GLN A 787 40.49 -24.95 4.16
CA GLN A 787 41.39 -25.02 3.01
C GLN A 787 42.27 -26.28 3.15
N ARG A 788 42.50 -27.00 2.05
CA ARG A 788 43.51 -28.10 2.05
C ARG A 788 44.89 -27.48 2.34
N ALA A 789 45.47 -27.87 3.44
CA ALA A 789 46.81 -27.44 3.84
C ALA A 789 47.87 -27.99 2.89
#